data_87984d412381d8937de388072b804ab0
#
_entry.id   87984d412381d8937de388072b804ab0
#
_cell.length_a   1.000
_cell.length_b   1.000
_cell.length_c   1.000
_cell.angle_alpha   90.00
_cell.angle_beta   90.00
_cell.angle_gamma   90.00
#
_symmetry.space_group_name_H-M   'P 1'
#
loop_
_entity.id
_entity.type
_entity.pdbx_description
1 polymer ?
#
loop_
_entity_poly.entity_id
_entity_poly.type
_entity_poly.pdbx_seq_one_letter_code
_entity_poly.pdbx_strand_id
1 'polypeptide(L)'
;MKQQQYVGLTEEEVLESRQRFGRNVFTEPERTPLWRRFLEKFSDPLIVILLVAGVLSVAISFYEFFSLHEEMAVFFEPVGIFIAIILATGMAFLFEVKADREFAILNQVNDEEPVTVIRNGKRRQIPKCDVVVGDIVLLATGDEIAADGELLESVTLQVDESTLTGEPICQKSIREEDFDAEATFPTNHVLKGTKVMEGHGIMKVQAVGDATENGKVYEAAKIDDSVKTPLNEQLERLGLLIARMSYGVAFLVIVGRVLMFFLNYDFEWIHFIGYLLQTIMIAVTLIVVAVPEGLPMAVTLSLAYSMRRMLKTHNLVRKMHACETMGATTVICTDKTGTLTQNQMHVYETCFDDEPLERVYQGMAVNTTASLQTEDGEQPGVMGNPTEGALLLWLYSQGIDYRTLKDNVTVETELPFSTERKMMAVVVRDENGRHLYVKGAPEIVARKCRIDEERKARVQQQLLDYQKQGMRTLGFAYRKLNEGEVAIADQQLTVDDMVFQGIVAISDPVRPDVPDAVRECLQAGIAVKIVTGDTAATACEIARQVGLWTDGDGERQLITGTDFAALTDEALLERVMDLKVIARARPMDKKRLVEALQKLGQVVAVTGDGTNDAPALKAAHVGLSMGDGTSVAKEASDITIIDNSFSSIGRAVMWGRSLYRNIQRFILFQMTVNVVACLIVLTGAFMGTEVPLTVTQMLWVNLIMDTFAAMALASLPPSAAVMNEKPRDRRSFIINKEMGWHIVGVGVTFFVVLLYILYQYEHSGWSQYEQSMFFTIFVMLQFWNMFNARAFATGESALKVKGCKGFLFIAQLVFFGQLLIVTFGGRMFNVTPLALHDWCVIIGTTSVVLWIGEGWRWLKNRR
;
A
#
# COMPACT_ATOMS: atom_id res chain seq x y z
N MET A 1 -0.26 37.92 -32.14
CA MET A 1 -1.22 38.05 -31.01
C MET A 1 -0.55 38.91 -29.92
N LYS A 2 -1.23 39.99 -29.40
CA LYS A 2 -0.71 40.72 -28.24
C LYS A 2 -0.77 39.77 -27.06
N GLN A 3 0.37 39.43 -26.45
CA GLN A 3 0.42 38.73 -25.16
C GLN A 3 -0.31 39.60 -24.13
N GLN A 4 -1.48 39.15 -23.70
CA GLN A 4 -2.18 39.75 -22.58
C GLN A 4 -1.37 39.41 -21.33
N GLN A 5 -0.80 40.44 -20.69
CA GLN A 5 0.05 40.28 -19.53
C GLN A 5 -0.85 40.20 -18.28
N TYR A 6 -1.08 38.99 -17.76
CA TYR A 6 -1.84 38.80 -16.54
C TYR A 6 -0.99 39.17 -15.31
N VAL A 7 -1.53 39.99 -14.45
CA VAL A 7 -0.83 40.48 -13.24
C VAL A 7 -1.04 39.49 -12.06
N GLY A 8 -2.24 38.88 -11.96
CA GLY A 8 -2.62 38.00 -10.84
C GLY A 8 -2.77 38.76 -9.51
N LEU A 9 -3.03 38.02 -8.43
CA LEU A 9 -3.22 38.59 -7.10
C LEU A 9 -1.92 39.06 -6.47
N THR A 10 -2.00 40.13 -5.63
CA THR A 10 -0.95 40.55 -4.71
C THR A 10 -0.95 39.69 -3.45
N GLU A 11 0.12 39.71 -2.66
CA GLU A 11 0.20 38.94 -1.39
C GLU A 11 -0.89 39.36 -0.37
N GLU A 12 -1.31 40.61 -0.38
CA GLU A 12 -2.37 41.14 0.48
C GLU A 12 -3.74 40.59 0.05
N GLU A 13 -4.03 40.60 -1.26
CA GLU A 13 -5.26 40.03 -1.82
C GLU A 13 -5.34 38.54 -1.64
N VAL A 14 -4.21 37.81 -1.69
CA VAL A 14 -4.16 36.37 -1.36
C VAL A 14 -4.57 36.10 0.09
N LEU A 15 -4.08 36.91 1.02
CA LEU A 15 -4.45 36.79 2.44
C LEU A 15 -5.95 37.10 2.66
N GLU A 16 -6.46 38.15 2.02
CA GLU A 16 -7.88 38.51 2.10
C GLU A 16 -8.77 37.40 1.49
N SER A 17 -8.41 36.89 0.32
CA SER A 17 -9.13 35.78 -0.33
C SER A 17 -9.13 34.52 0.54
N ARG A 18 -7.98 34.19 1.16
CA ARG A 18 -7.86 33.04 2.08
C ARG A 18 -8.72 33.20 3.33
N GLN A 19 -8.84 34.41 3.88
CA GLN A 19 -9.72 34.67 5.04
C GLN A 19 -11.19 34.56 4.68
N ARG A 20 -11.56 34.96 3.46
CA ARG A 20 -12.94 35.00 3.01
C ARG A 20 -13.46 33.65 2.51
N PHE A 21 -12.66 32.89 1.77
CA PHE A 21 -13.06 31.67 1.06
C PHE A 21 -12.39 30.41 1.60
N GLY A 22 -11.48 30.53 2.57
CA GLY A 22 -10.76 29.39 3.14
C GLY A 22 -9.56 28.91 2.30
N ARG A 23 -9.04 27.75 2.66
CA ARG A 23 -7.96 27.06 1.95
C ARG A 23 -8.54 26.07 0.95
N ASN A 24 -7.75 25.72 -0.08
CA ASN A 24 -8.17 24.74 -1.09
C ASN A 24 -7.98 23.28 -0.60
N VAL A 25 -8.59 22.95 0.54
CA VAL A 25 -8.62 21.60 1.13
C VAL A 25 -10.06 21.22 1.41
N PHE A 26 -10.37 19.94 1.34
CA PHE A 26 -11.67 19.45 1.78
C PHE A 26 -11.71 19.45 3.30
N THR A 27 -12.82 19.92 3.87
CA THR A 27 -13.01 19.88 5.32
C THR A 27 -13.18 18.43 5.76
N GLU A 28 -12.16 17.93 6.51
CA GLU A 28 -12.31 16.63 7.15
C GLU A 28 -13.60 16.63 8.01
N PRO A 29 -14.36 15.52 8.04
CA PRO A 29 -15.51 15.39 8.92
C PRO A 29 -15.07 15.70 10.35
N GLU A 30 -15.85 16.51 11.08
CA GLU A 30 -15.56 16.85 12.48
C GLU A 30 -15.30 15.56 13.25
N ARG A 31 -14.06 15.39 13.66
CA ARG A 31 -13.67 14.24 14.48
C ARG A 31 -14.45 14.31 15.78
N THR A 32 -15.21 13.25 16.07
CA THR A 32 -15.87 13.14 17.36
C THR A 32 -14.88 13.45 18.48
N PRO A 33 -15.23 14.31 19.47
CA PRO A 33 -14.31 14.69 20.53
C PRO A 33 -13.80 13.44 21.27
N LEU A 34 -12.51 13.45 21.63
CA LEU A 34 -11.80 12.28 22.18
C LEU A 34 -12.54 11.66 23.38
N TRP A 35 -13.16 12.49 24.23
CA TRP A 35 -13.93 12.01 25.38
C TRP A 35 -15.19 11.21 24.97
N ARG A 36 -15.85 11.58 23.87
CA ARG A 36 -17.03 10.86 23.35
C ARG A 36 -16.59 9.51 22.74
N ARG A 37 -15.53 9.50 21.95
CA ARG A 37 -14.93 8.27 21.43
C ARG A 37 -14.48 7.32 22.55
N PHE A 38 -13.93 7.86 23.63
CA PHE A 38 -13.59 7.08 24.82
C PHE A 38 -14.83 6.46 25.47
N LEU A 39 -15.92 7.22 25.64
CA LEU A 39 -17.17 6.72 26.19
C LEU A 39 -17.85 5.68 25.29
N GLU A 40 -17.76 5.83 23.97
CA GLU A 40 -18.28 4.86 23.00
C GLU A 40 -17.63 3.47 23.18
N LYS A 41 -16.38 3.40 23.67
CA LYS A 41 -15.73 2.13 23.97
C LYS A 41 -16.45 1.33 25.06
N PHE A 42 -17.13 1.98 25.99
CA PHE A 42 -17.89 1.29 27.01
C PHE A 42 -19.19 0.65 26.47
N SER A 43 -19.56 0.92 25.23
CA SER A 43 -20.66 0.24 24.53
C SER A 43 -20.20 -1.05 23.83
N ASP A 44 -18.91 -1.38 23.85
CA ASP A 44 -18.40 -2.64 23.35
C ASP A 44 -19.06 -3.81 24.12
N PRO A 45 -19.65 -4.81 23.43
CA PRO A 45 -20.33 -5.94 24.09
C PRO A 45 -19.50 -6.64 25.15
N LEU A 46 -18.17 -6.69 24.96
CA LEU A 46 -17.25 -7.33 25.89
C LEU A 46 -17.07 -6.53 27.17
N ILE A 47 -16.91 -5.21 27.04
CA ILE A 47 -16.78 -4.30 28.17
C ILE A 47 -18.12 -4.24 28.94
N VAL A 48 -19.24 -4.33 28.22
CA VAL A 48 -20.56 -4.45 28.86
C VAL A 48 -20.67 -5.71 29.73
N ILE A 49 -20.17 -6.85 29.24
CA ILE A 49 -20.15 -8.12 30.03
C ILE A 49 -19.28 -7.94 31.27
N LEU A 50 -18.11 -7.31 31.14
CA LEU A 50 -17.23 -7.00 32.28
C LEU A 50 -17.88 -6.05 33.29
N LEU A 51 -18.59 -5.04 32.80
CA LEU A 51 -19.35 -4.13 33.70
C LEU A 51 -20.46 -4.88 34.44
N VAL A 52 -21.18 -5.79 33.77
CA VAL A 52 -22.17 -6.67 34.41
C VAL A 52 -21.49 -7.58 35.45
N ALA A 53 -20.32 -8.13 35.14
CA ALA A 53 -19.53 -8.90 36.12
C ALA A 53 -19.13 -8.07 37.33
N GLY A 54 -18.66 -6.85 37.09
CA GLY A 54 -18.33 -5.91 38.19
C GLY A 54 -19.52 -5.59 39.09
N VAL A 55 -20.69 -5.35 38.49
CA VAL A 55 -21.95 -5.11 39.27
C VAL A 55 -22.34 -6.36 40.04
N LEU A 56 -22.26 -7.55 39.47
CA LEU A 56 -22.53 -8.81 40.16
C LEU A 56 -21.54 -9.04 41.30
N SER A 57 -20.24 -8.77 41.09
CA SER A 57 -19.22 -8.85 42.12
C SER A 57 -19.53 -7.90 43.29
N VAL A 58 -19.99 -6.66 43.00
CA VAL A 58 -20.49 -5.74 44.05
C VAL A 58 -21.66 -6.36 44.80
N ALA A 59 -22.63 -6.95 44.11
CA ALA A 59 -23.80 -7.56 44.75
C ALA A 59 -23.39 -8.74 45.66
N ILE A 60 -22.43 -9.56 45.22
CA ILE A 60 -21.86 -10.66 46.02
C ILE A 60 -21.15 -10.11 47.24
N SER A 61 -20.32 -9.08 47.10
CA SER A 61 -19.60 -8.47 48.22
C SER A 61 -20.56 -7.87 49.25
N PHE A 62 -21.69 -7.29 48.84
CA PHE A 62 -22.75 -6.87 49.77
C PHE A 62 -23.41 -8.05 50.51
N TYR A 63 -23.68 -9.16 49.80
CA TYR A 63 -24.21 -10.38 50.40
C TYR A 63 -23.21 -10.97 51.41
N GLU A 64 -21.94 -11.09 51.08
CA GLU A 64 -20.87 -11.58 51.97
C GLU A 64 -20.70 -10.67 53.21
N PHE A 65 -20.69 -9.36 53.00
CA PHE A 65 -20.54 -8.40 54.10
C PHE A 65 -21.75 -8.40 55.06
N PHE A 66 -23.00 -8.37 54.51
CA PHE A 66 -24.17 -8.24 55.36
C PHE A 66 -24.73 -9.58 55.88
N SER A 67 -24.65 -10.66 55.10
CA SER A 67 -25.22 -11.97 55.44
C SER A 67 -24.20 -12.92 56.04
N LEU A 68 -22.95 -12.90 55.60
CA LEU A 68 -21.88 -13.76 56.11
C LEU A 68 -20.99 -13.06 57.14
N HIS A 69 -21.17 -11.76 57.37
CA HIS A 69 -20.38 -10.93 58.32
C HIS A 69 -18.87 -10.92 57.99
N GLU A 70 -18.51 -11.02 56.72
CA GLU A 70 -17.14 -10.87 56.25
C GLU A 70 -16.62 -9.45 56.46
N GLU A 71 -15.30 -9.28 56.46
CA GLU A 71 -14.63 -7.99 56.56
C GLU A 71 -14.90 -7.08 55.30
N MET A 72 -14.78 -5.73 55.49
CA MET A 72 -14.87 -4.76 54.41
C MET A 72 -13.95 -5.06 53.22
N ALA A 73 -12.98 -5.97 53.38
CA ALA A 73 -12.02 -6.39 52.38
C ALA A 73 -12.66 -7.05 51.15
N VAL A 74 -13.86 -7.63 51.24
CA VAL A 74 -14.60 -8.23 50.11
C VAL A 74 -14.89 -7.23 48.99
N PHE A 75 -14.92 -5.92 49.30
CA PHE A 75 -15.10 -4.88 48.29
C PHE A 75 -13.86 -4.57 47.44
N PHE A 76 -12.67 -5.08 47.79
CA PHE A 76 -11.45 -4.87 46.96
C PHE A 76 -11.52 -5.54 45.59
N GLU A 77 -12.20 -6.71 45.49
CA GLU A 77 -12.31 -7.43 44.23
C GLU A 77 -13.13 -6.64 43.17
N PRO A 78 -14.38 -6.20 43.48
CA PRO A 78 -15.13 -5.35 42.53
C PRO A 78 -14.41 -4.05 42.17
N VAL A 79 -13.75 -3.39 43.11
CA VAL A 79 -12.96 -2.18 42.83
C VAL A 79 -11.83 -2.52 41.85
N GLY A 80 -11.17 -3.66 42.03
CA GLY A 80 -10.14 -4.17 41.11
C GLY A 80 -10.65 -4.41 39.71
N ILE A 81 -11.84 -4.99 39.55
CA ILE A 81 -12.51 -5.21 38.28
C ILE A 81 -12.75 -3.86 37.56
N PHE A 82 -13.31 -2.86 38.22
CA PHE A 82 -13.56 -1.55 37.63
C PHE A 82 -12.28 -0.80 37.27
N ILE A 83 -11.23 -0.85 38.09
CA ILE A 83 -9.92 -0.27 37.78
C ILE A 83 -9.33 -0.95 36.57
N ALA A 84 -9.37 -2.28 36.49
CA ALA A 84 -8.84 -3.03 35.36
C ALA A 84 -9.59 -2.69 34.05
N ILE A 85 -10.93 -2.56 34.09
CA ILE A 85 -11.73 -2.13 32.94
C ILE A 85 -11.30 -0.74 32.45
N ILE A 86 -11.14 0.22 33.36
CA ILE A 86 -10.72 1.59 33.02
C ILE A 86 -9.32 1.61 32.41
N LEU A 87 -8.37 0.88 33.02
CA LEU A 87 -6.99 0.81 32.52
C LEU A 87 -6.92 0.18 31.12
N ALA A 88 -7.64 -0.88 30.91
CA ALA A 88 -7.67 -1.58 29.64
C ALA A 88 -8.33 -0.78 28.53
N THR A 89 -9.52 -0.26 28.81
CA THR A 89 -10.22 0.62 27.87
C THR A 89 -9.40 1.86 27.55
N GLY A 90 -8.74 2.43 28.60
CA GLY A 90 -7.83 3.57 28.45
C GLY A 90 -6.63 3.26 27.57
N MET A 91 -5.99 2.11 27.77
CA MET A 91 -4.85 1.69 26.94
C MET A 91 -5.28 1.42 25.49
N ALA A 92 -6.36 0.68 25.26
CA ALA A 92 -6.90 0.43 23.94
C ALA A 92 -7.20 1.75 23.20
N PHE A 93 -7.81 2.70 23.88
CA PHE A 93 -8.11 4.02 23.33
C PHE A 93 -6.85 4.83 23.01
N LEU A 94 -5.84 4.84 23.88
CA LEU A 94 -4.57 5.53 23.65
C LEU A 94 -3.83 4.97 22.43
N PHE A 95 -3.84 3.65 22.23
CA PHE A 95 -3.22 3.03 21.08
C PHE A 95 -3.97 3.33 19.78
N GLU A 96 -5.31 3.37 19.81
CA GLU A 96 -6.12 3.75 18.64
C GLU A 96 -5.84 5.20 18.24
N VAL A 97 -5.85 6.14 19.19
CA VAL A 97 -5.51 7.55 18.93
C VAL A 97 -4.10 7.70 18.39
N LYS A 98 -3.15 6.91 18.88
CA LYS A 98 -1.77 6.92 18.36
C LYS A 98 -1.70 6.38 16.93
N ALA A 99 -2.42 5.30 16.61
CA ALA A 99 -2.47 4.75 15.26
C ALA A 99 -3.10 5.74 14.28
N ASP A 100 -4.22 6.38 14.66
CA ASP A 100 -4.87 7.43 13.86
C ASP A 100 -3.94 8.62 13.59
N ARG A 101 -3.16 9.03 14.60
CA ARG A 101 -2.19 10.13 14.44
C ARG A 101 -1.06 9.77 13.48
N GLU A 102 -0.50 8.57 13.58
CA GLU A 102 0.53 8.10 12.64
C GLU A 102 -0.01 8.05 11.20
N PHE A 103 -1.27 7.62 11.02
CA PHE A 103 -1.93 7.61 9.71
C PHE A 103 -2.15 9.02 9.15
N ALA A 104 -2.62 9.97 9.98
CA ALA A 104 -2.85 11.35 9.56
C ALA A 104 -1.56 12.04 9.08
N ILE A 105 -0.41 11.79 9.76
CA ILE A 105 0.88 12.34 9.35
C ILE A 105 1.31 11.81 7.98
N LEU A 106 1.05 10.54 7.68
CA LEU A 106 1.39 9.93 6.38
C LEU A 106 0.56 10.51 5.23
N ASN A 107 -0.69 10.87 5.48
CA ASN A 107 -1.57 11.44 4.46
C ASN A 107 -1.28 12.91 4.15
N GLN A 108 -0.68 13.68 5.05
CA GLN A 108 -0.33 15.09 4.81
C GLN A 108 0.73 15.29 3.71
N VAL A 109 1.51 14.27 3.37
CA VAL A 109 2.53 14.34 2.30
C VAL A 109 1.92 14.52 0.90
N ASN A 110 0.62 14.27 0.72
CA ASN A 110 -0.06 14.31 -0.59
C ASN A 110 -0.56 15.71 -1.01
N ASP A 111 -0.68 16.67 -0.09
CA ASP A 111 -1.23 18.01 -0.39
C ASP A 111 -0.18 19.00 -0.91
N GLU A 112 1.06 18.57 -1.09
CA GLU A 112 2.19 19.41 -1.51
C GLU A 112 2.46 19.42 -3.03
N GLU A 113 1.56 18.86 -3.87
CA GLU A 113 1.74 18.93 -5.33
C GLU A 113 1.82 20.40 -5.81
N PRO A 114 2.87 20.77 -6.57
CA PRO A 114 3.07 22.15 -6.99
C PRO A 114 2.14 22.51 -8.15
N VAL A 115 1.48 23.63 -8.03
CA VAL A 115 0.63 24.25 -9.08
C VAL A 115 1.27 25.55 -9.54
N THR A 116 1.33 25.75 -10.85
CA THR A 116 1.90 26.98 -11.43
C THR A 116 0.85 28.09 -11.49
N VAL A 117 1.09 29.16 -10.75
CA VAL A 117 0.20 30.35 -10.70
C VAL A 117 0.92 31.61 -11.15
N ILE A 118 0.15 32.62 -11.55
CA ILE A 118 0.65 33.99 -11.79
C ILE A 118 0.20 34.87 -10.63
N ARG A 119 1.17 35.38 -9.86
CA ARG A 119 0.95 36.37 -8.78
C ARG A 119 1.95 37.52 -8.93
N ASN A 120 1.53 38.73 -8.72
CA ASN A 120 2.37 39.94 -8.93
C ASN A 120 3.07 39.97 -10.30
N GLY A 121 2.41 39.53 -11.36
CA GLY A 121 2.97 39.45 -12.72
C GLY A 121 4.08 38.43 -12.93
N LYS A 122 4.35 37.56 -11.93
CA LYS A 122 5.39 36.53 -12.01
C LYS A 122 4.79 35.12 -11.88
N ARG A 123 5.31 34.17 -12.65
CA ARG A 123 4.97 32.74 -12.51
C ARG A 123 5.66 32.22 -11.26
N ARG A 124 4.90 31.51 -10.44
CA ARG A 124 5.36 30.85 -9.21
C ARG A 124 4.74 29.46 -9.09
N GLN A 125 5.47 28.53 -8.52
CA GLN A 125 4.93 27.25 -8.08
C GLN A 125 4.52 27.36 -6.61
N ILE A 126 3.29 26.97 -6.31
CA ILE A 126 2.74 26.94 -4.96
C ILE A 126 2.10 25.57 -4.70
N PRO A 127 2.04 25.10 -3.44
CA PRO A 127 1.27 23.91 -3.10
C PRO A 127 -0.20 24.02 -3.50
N LYS A 128 -0.82 22.94 -3.96
CA LYS A 128 -2.24 22.88 -4.35
C LYS A 128 -3.19 23.43 -3.28
N CYS A 129 -2.88 23.16 -2.00
CA CYS A 129 -3.67 23.65 -0.87
C CYS A 129 -3.60 25.17 -0.65
N ASP A 130 -2.63 25.85 -1.25
CA ASP A 130 -2.42 27.30 -1.13
C ASP A 130 -3.02 28.13 -2.28
N VAL A 131 -3.69 27.47 -3.22
CA VAL A 131 -4.48 28.13 -4.27
C VAL A 131 -5.70 28.79 -3.63
N VAL A 132 -5.99 30.05 -4.02
CA VAL A 132 -7.11 30.83 -3.50
C VAL A 132 -8.02 31.32 -4.62
N VAL A 133 -9.26 31.69 -4.27
CA VAL A 133 -10.19 32.31 -5.22
C VAL A 133 -9.59 33.60 -5.80
N GLY A 134 -9.60 33.73 -7.12
CA GLY A 134 -9.03 34.85 -7.85
C GLY A 134 -7.61 34.58 -8.38
N ASP A 135 -6.93 33.51 -7.99
CA ASP A 135 -5.65 33.11 -8.56
C ASP A 135 -5.76 32.84 -10.08
N ILE A 136 -4.70 33.14 -10.79
CA ILE A 136 -4.57 32.80 -12.21
C ILE A 136 -3.64 31.58 -12.31
N VAL A 137 -4.20 30.46 -12.74
CA VAL A 137 -3.51 29.16 -12.83
C VAL A 137 -3.20 28.85 -14.29
N LEU A 138 -1.99 28.36 -14.57
CA LEU A 138 -1.60 27.84 -15.87
C LEU A 138 -1.92 26.34 -15.90
N LEU A 139 -2.56 25.91 -16.97
CA LEU A 139 -2.90 24.53 -17.23
C LEU A 139 -2.08 24.00 -18.40
N ALA A 140 -1.43 22.86 -18.21
CA ALA A 140 -0.67 22.14 -19.24
C ALA A 140 -1.13 20.70 -19.36
N THR A 141 -0.87 20.07 -20.49
CA THR A 141 -1.17 18.65 -20.70
C THR A 141 -0.57 17.80 -19.58
N GLY A 142 -1.40 17.01 -18.94
CA GLY A 142 -1.03 16.15 -17.83
C GLY A 142 -1.33 16.70 -16.44
N ASP A 143 -1.64 18.02 -16.31
CA ASP A 143 -1.97 18.63 -15.04
C ASP A 143 -3.36 18.21 -14.54
N GLU A 144 -3.47 18.06 -13.23
CA GLU A 144 -4.75 17.98 -12.53
C GLU A 144 -5.22 19.40 -12.18
N ILE A 145 -6.49 19.70 -12.46
CA ILE A 145 -7.07 21.00 -12.17
C ILE A 145 -7.29 21.13 -10.65
N ALA A 146 -6.57 22.09 -10.05
CA ALA A 146 -6.47 22.22 -8.59
C ALA A 146 -7.72 22.80 -7.92
N ALA A 147 -8.54 23.59 -8.67
CA ALA A 147 -9.71 24.30 -8.18
C ALA A 147 -10.69 24.55 -9.33
N ASP A 148 -11.94 24.85 -9.02
CA ASP A 148 -12.90 25.23 -10.06
C ASP A 148 -12.61 26.64 -10.56
N GLY A 149 -12.64 26.83 -11.87
CA GLY A 149 -12.33 28.13 -12.47
C GLY A 149 -12.88 28.32 -13.87
N GLU A 150 -12.83 29.57 -14.30
CA GLU A 150 -13.22 29.99 -15.62
C GLU A 150 -11.97 30.19 -16.49
N LEU A 151 -11.99 29.69 -17.71
CA LEU A 151 -10.92 29.83 -18.68
C LEU A 151 -10.80 31.27 -19.19
N LEU A 152 -9.62 31.81 -19.12
CA LEU A 152 -9.24 33.09 -19.71
C LEU A 152 -8.60 32.91 -21.09
N GLU A 153 -7.86 31.81 -21.26
CA GLU A 153 -7.27 31.37 -22.53
C GLU A 153 -7.41 29.85 -22.67
N SER A 154 -7.66 29.40 -23.86
CA SER A 154 -7.76 27.98 -24.21
C SER A 154 -7.17 27.74 -25.60
N VAL A 155 -6.24 26.79 -25.71
CA VAL A 155 -5.65 26.37 -26.97
C VAL A 155 -5.74 24.85 -27.07
N THR A 156 -6.67 24.37 -27.88
CA THR A 156 -6.95 22.91 -28.08
C THR A 156 -7.09 22.14 -26.76
N LEU A 157 -7.70 22.79 -25.75
CA LEU A 157 -7.78 22.24 -24.41
C LEU A 157 -8.85 21.13 -24.35
N GLN A 158 -8.43 19.93 -24.02
CA GLN A 158 -9.29 18.78 -23.75
C GLN A 158 -9.13 18.35 -22.32
N VAL A 159 -10.25 18.16 -21.62
CA VAL A 159 -10.26 17.82 -20.19
C VAL A 159 -11.08 16.55 -20.00
N ASP A 160 -10.54 15.61 -19.21
CA ASP A 160 -11.28 14.41 -18.77
C ASP A 160 -12.13 14.77 -17.55
N GLU A 161 -13.44 14.83 -17.72
CA GLU A 161 -14.44 15.11 -16.69
C GLU A 161 -15.19 13.83 -16.24
N SER A 162 -14.74 12.65 -16.66
CA SER A 162 -15.43 11.37 -16.39
C SER A 162 -15.68 11.10 -14.91
N THR A 163 -14.83 11.63 -14.03
CA THR A 163 -14.96 11.50 -12.57
C THR A 163 -16.16 12.26 -11.99
N LEU A 164 -16.63 13.30 -12.67
CA LEU A 164 -17.74 14.15 -12.23
C LEU A 164 -19.00 13.99 -13.08
N THR A 165 -18.84 13.89 -14.40
CA THR A 165 -19.96 13.87 -15.36
C THR A 165 -20.23 12.50 -15.96
N GLY A 166 -19.25 11.58 -15.90
CA GLY A 166 -19.27 10.33 -16.64
C GLY A 166 -18.87 10.46 -18.12
N GLU A 167 -18.63 11.66 -18.62
CA GLU A 167 -18.18 11.94 -20.00
C GLU A 167 -16.65 11.90 -20.06
N PRO A 168 -16.05 11.07 -20.94
CA PRO A 168 -14.62 10.77 -20.84
C PRO A 168 -13.70 11.90 -21.31
N ILE A 169 -14.09 12.74 -22.26
CA ILE A 169 -13.26 13.85 -22.76
C ILE A 169 -14.17 14.98 -23.26
N CYS A 170 -14.03 16.15 -22.66
CA CYS A 170 -14.72 17.37 -23.04
C CYS A 170 -13.76 18.37 -23.66
N GLN A 171 -14.10 18.93 -24.80
CA GLN A 171 -13.37 20.03 -25.39
C GLN A 171 -13.77 21.33 -24.68
N LYS A 172 -12.79 22.05 -24.17
CA LYS A 172 -12.98 23.34 -23.48
C LYS A 172 -12.56 24.51 -24.36
N SER A 173 -13.43 25.52 -24.46
CA SER A 173 -13.20 26.70 -25.29
C SER A 173 -13.71 27.96 -24.61
N ILE A 174 -13.12 29.09 -24.94
CA ILE A 174 -13.59 30.44 -24.55
C ILE A 174 -14.43 31.12 -25.64
N ARG A 175 -14.56 30.47 -26.81
CA ARG A 175 -15.35 31.02 -27.94
C ARG A 175 -16.79 30.58 -27.78
N GLU A 176 -17.71 31.52 -27.80
CA GLU A 176 -19.15 31.22 -27.69
C GLU A 176 -19.66 30.30 -28.83
N GLU A 177 -18.99 30.32 -30.00
CA GLU A 177 -19.30 29.48 -31.16
C GLU A 177 -19.05 27.99 -30.89
N ASP A 178 -18.14 27.66 -29.98
CA ASP A 178 -17.74 26.30 -29.64
C ASP A 178 -18.48 25.77 -28.39
N PHE A 179 -19.42 26.54 -27.82
CA PHE A 179 -20.10 26.14 -26.60
C PHE A 179 -21.12 25.03 -26.88
N ASP A 180 -20.95 23.94 -26.14
CA ASP A 180 -21.91 22.84 -26.19
C ASP A 180 -23.09 23.12 -25.24
N ALA A 181 -24.27 23.25 -25.81
CA ALA A 181 -25.49 23.51 -25.04
C ALA A 181 -26.00 22.28 -24.26
N GLU A 182 -25.55 21.09 -24.62
CA GLU A 182 -25.90 19.82 -23.92
C GLU A 182 -24.88 19.42 -22.87
N ALA A 183 -23.72 20.11 -22.75
CA ALA A 183 -22.70 19.79 -21.76
C ALA A 183 -23.24 20.01 -20.34
N THR A 184 -22.89 19.09 -19.44
CA THR A 184 -23.29 19.14 -18.02
C THR A 184 -22.77 20.40 -17.32
N PHE A 185 -21.57 20.85 -17.69
CA PHE A 185 -20.97 22.09 -17.21
C PHE A 185 -20.57 23.01 -18.36
N PRO A 186 -20.53 24.32 -18.14
CA PRO A 186 -20.18 25.27 -19.18
C PRO A 186 -18.85 24.98 -19.86
N THR A 187 -18.77 25.09 -21.16
CA THR A 187 -17.58 24.78 -21.98
C THR A 187 -16.35 25.64 -21.60
N ASN A 188 -16.57 26.83 -21.03
CA ASN A 188 -15.51 27.75 -20.56
C ASN A 188 -15.14 27.55 -19.09
N HIS A 189 -15.70 26.54 -18.40
CA HIS A 189 -15.36 26.21 -17.02
C HIS A 189 -14.55 24.93 -16.95
N VAL A 190 -13.64 24.87 -15.98
CA VAL A 190 -12.84 23.70 -15.62
C VAL A 190 -13.01 23.40 -14.14
N LEU A 191 -13.04 22.12 -13.78
CA LEU A 191 -13.47 21.65 -12.47
C LEU A 191 -12.32 20.98 -11.72
N LYS A 192 -12.27 21.16 -10.39
CA LYS A 192 -11.30 20.54 -9.51
C LYS A 192 -11.33 19.02 -9.62
N GLY A 193 -10.12 18.40 -9.73
CA GLY A 193 -9.97 16.95 -9.79
C GLY A 193 -10.20 16.36 -11.19
N THR A 194 -10.46 17.20 -12.20
CA THR A 194 -10.46 16.81 -13.61
C THR A 194 -9.06 17.01 -14.20
N LYS A 195 -8.78 16.40 -15.35
CA LYS A 195 -7.43 16.37 -15.91
C LYS A 195 -7.33 16.91 -17.30
N VAL A 196 -6.27 17.68 -17.55
CA VAL A 196 -5.91 18.15 -18.88
C VAL A 196 -5.31 17.00 -19.69
N MET A 197 -6.02 16.55 -20.73
CA MET A 197 -5.61 15.47 -21.62
C MET A 197 -4.76 15.97 -22.78
N GLU A 198 -5.15 17.12 -23.36
CA GLU A 198 -4.46 17.73 -24.49
C GLU A 198 -4.58 19.25 -24.43
N GLY A 199 -3.59 19.95 -24.98
CA GLY A 199 -3.58 21.42 -25.10
C GLY A 199 -3.08 22.12 -23.82
N HIS A 200 -3.34 23.41 -23.76
CA HIS A 200 -3.00 24.26 -22.61
C HIS A 200 -4.00 25.39 -22.45
N GLY A 201 -4.07 25.95 -21.25
CA GLY A 201 -4.98 27.06 -20.95
C GLY A 201 -4.54 27.89 -19.77
N ILE A 202 -5.24 29.01 -19.56
CA ILE A 202 -5.10 29.86 -18.38
C ILE A 202 -6.48 29.98 -17.77
N MET A 203 -6.63 29.68 -16.50
CA MET A 203 -7.88 29.81 -15.78
C MET A 203 -7.79 30.81 -14.62
N LYS A 204 -8.92 31.42 -14.26
CA LYS A 204 -9.12 32.19 -13.05
C LYS A 204 -9.94 31.37 -12.06
N VAL A 205 -9.42 31.16 -10.87
CA VAL A 205 -10.07 30.35 -9.83
C VAL A 205 -11.32 31.04 -9.32
N GLN A 206 -12.45 30.34 -9.30
CA GLN A 206 -13.74 30.81 -8.80
C GLN A 206 -14.17 30.16 -7.50
N ALA A 207 -13.85 28.86 -7.29
CA ALA A 207 -14.16 28.14 -6.06
C ALA A 207 -12.99 27.25 -5.62
N VAL A 208 -12.82 27.09 -4.30
CA VAL A 208 -11.78 26.28 -3.65
C VAL A 208 -12.39 25.38 -2.58
N GLY A 209 -11.72 24.29 -2.23
CA GLY A 209 -12.11 23.38 -1.16
C GLY A 209 -13.52 22.80 -1.33
N ASP A 210 -14.30 22.83 -0.27
CA ASP A 210 -15.67 22.28 -0.24
C ASP A 210 -16.66 23.03 -1.15
N ALA A 211 -16.34 24.28 -1.53
CA ALA A 211 -17.18 25.06 -2.43
C ALA A 211 -17.09 24.62 -3.91
N THR A 212 -16.12 23.77 -4.27
CA THR A 212 -15.97 23.21 -5.62
C THR A 212 -17.06 22.16 -5.90
N GLU A 213 -17.35 21.88 -7.19
CA GLU A 213 -18.31 20.83 -7.55
C GLU A 213 -17.86 19.45 -7.00
N ASN A 214 -16.57 19.15 -7.08
CA ASN A 214 -16.02 17.94 -6.46
C ASN A 214 -16.17 17.95 -4.92
N GLY A 215 -16.03 19.10 -4.27
CA GLY A 215 -16.29 19.27 -2.84
C GLY A 215 -17.74 18.98 -2.45
N LYS A 216 -18.71 19.43 -3.24
CA LYS A 216 -20.15 19.15 -3.02
C LYS A 216 -20.45 17.65 -3.17
N VAL A 217 -19.84 16.98 -4.17
CA VAL A 217 -19.95 15.52 -4.34
C VAL A 217 -19.31 14.80 -3.16
N TYR A 218 -18.13 15.24 -2.71
CA TYR A 218 -17.46 14.68 -1.55
C TYR A 218 -18.28 14.82 -0.26
N GLU A 219 -18.92 15.97 -0.05
CA GLU A 219 -19.81 16.20 1.10
C GLU A 219 -21.09 15.35 1.04
N ALA A 220 -21.69 15.22 -0.15
CA ALA A 220 -22.86 14.36 -0.38
C ALA A 220 -22.50 12.86 -0.28
N ALA A 221 -21.28 12.50 -0.66
CA ALA A 221 -20.74 11.15 -0.63
C ALA A 221 -20.02 10.82 0.68
N LYS A 222 -20.33 11.48 1.81
CA LYS A 222 -19.89 11.07 3.17
C LYS A 222 -20.36 9.66 3.49
N ILE A 223 -19.94 8.73 2.62
CA ILE A 223 -20.12 7.29 2.75
C ILE A 223 -18.93 6.78 3.56
N ASP A 224 -19.31 6.14 4.65
CA ASP A 224 -18.52 5.30 5.53
C ASP A 224 -17.34 4.61 4.79
N ASP A 225 -16.13 5.08 5.01
CA ASP A 225 -14.89 4.53 4.47
C ASP A 225 -14.51 3.19 5.15
N SER A 226 -15.46 2.55 5.83
CA SER A 226 -15.31 1.25 6.46
C SER A 226 -15.41 0.10 5.46
N VAL A 227 -14.57 0.09 4.42
CA VAL A 227 -14.35 -1.13 3.62
C VAL A 227 -13.70 -2.17 4.52
N LYS A 228 -14.50 -3.14 4.98
CA LYS A 228 -13.98 -4.27 5.78
C LYS A 228 -12.93 -5.01 4.98
N THR A 229 -11.71 -5.06 5.50
CA THR A 229 -10.63 -5.83 4.87
C THR A 229 -10.92 -7.35 4.97
N PRO A 230 -10.41 -8.18 4.06
CA PRO A 230 -10.54 -9.64 4.15
C PRO A 230 -10.05 -10.20 5.49
N LEU A 231 -9.01 -9.58 6.06
CA LEU A 231 -8.50 -9.93 7.38
C LEU A 231 -9.52 -9.61 8.48
N ASN A 232 -10.13 -8.42 8.45
CA ASN A 232 -11.14 -8.04 9.42
C ASN A 232 -12.35 -8.99 9.39
N GLU A 233 -12.80 -9.42 8.20
CA GLU A 233 -13.86 -10.43 8.08
C GLU A 233 -13.48 -11.78 8.69
N GLN A 234 -12.24 -12.23 8.47
CA GLN A 234 -11.75 -13.49 9.05
C GLN A 234 -11.64 -13.40 10.57
N LEU A 235 -11.21 -12.26 11.11
CA LEU A 235 -11.11 -12.02 12.53
C LEU A 235 -12.48 -11.91 13.21
N GLU A 236 -13.44 -11.25 12.56
CA GLU A 236 -14.82 -11.20 13.02
C GLU A 236 -15.44 -12.61 13.09
N ARG A 237 -15.23 -13.44 12.05
CA ARG A 237 -15.67 -14.86 12.06
C ARG A 237 -15.00 -15.66 13.17
N LEU A 238 -13.69 -15.45 13.39
CA LEU A 238 -12.96 -16.09 14.49
C LEU A 238 -13.53 -15.66 15.84
N GLY A 239 -13.76 -14.36 16.05
CA GLY A 239 -14.36 -13.81 17.25
C GLY A 239 -15.74 -14.38 17.54
N LEU A 240 -16.62 -14.46 16.52
CA LEU A 240 -17.95 -15.06 16.64
C LEU A 240 -17.89 -16.55 16.98
N LEU A 241 -16.94 -17.30 16.40
CA LEU A 241 -16.76 -18.72 16.73
C LEU A 241 -16.38 -18.90 18.20
N ILE A 242 -15.40 -18.13 18.67
CA ILE A 242 -14.90 -18.16 20.04
C ILE A 242 -16.02 -17.79 21.02
N ALA A 243 -16.74 -16.68 20.75
CA ALA A 243 -17.86 -16.25 21.58
C ALA A 243 -18.94 -17.33 21.72
N ARG A 244 -19.34 -17.98 20.61
CA ARG A 244 -20.32 -19.08 20.65
C ARG A 244 -19.83 -20.27 21.48
N MET A 245 -18.56 -20.63 21.34
CA MET A 245 -17.96 -21.71 22.15
C MET A 245 -17.95 -21.33 23.64
N SER A 246 -17.58 -20.10 23.97
CA SER A 246 -17.52 -19.59 25.35
C SER A 246 -18.88 -19.57 26.01
N TYR A 247 -19.91 -19.09 25.33
CA TYR A 247 -21.29 -19.13 25.83
C TYR A 247 -21.78 -20.57 26.03
N GLY A 248 -21.40 -21.49 25.12
CA GLY A 248 -21.74 -22.91 25.26
C GLY A 248 -21.08 -23.54 26.48
N VAL A 249 -19.80 -23.27 26.73
CA VAL A 249 -19.07 -23.76 27.90
C VAL A 249 -19.62 -23.14 29.18
N ALA A 250 -19.86 -21.82 29.22
CA ALA A 250 -20.46 -21.16 30.38
C ALA A 250 -21.85 -21.73 30.74
N PHE A 251 -22.69 -21.99 29.75
CA PHE A 251 -23.97 -22.64 29.95
C PHE A 251 -23.83 -24.04 30.54
N LEU A 252 -22.91 -24.85 30.02
CA LEU A 252 -22.61 -26.20 30.55
C LEU A 252 -22.14 -26.14 32.01
N VAL A 253 -21.32 -25.16 32.38
CA VAL A 253 -20.88 -24.95 33.76
C VAL A 253 -22.06 -24.59 34.66
N ILE A 254 -22.93 -23.68 34.25
CA ILE A 254 -24.11 -23.30 35.02
C ILE A 254 -25.01 -24.51 35.25
N VAL A 255 -25.37 -25.22 34.18
CA VAL A 255 -26.22 -26.42 34.26
C VAL A 255 -25.57 -27.52 35.11
N GLY A 256 -24.28 -27.80 34.88
CA GLY A 256 -23.53 -28.84 35.60
C GLY A 256 -23.42 -28.56 37.10
N ARG A 257 -23.06 -27.33 37.47
CA ARG A 257 -22.96 -26.95 38.88
C ARG A 257 -24.34 -26.91 39.60
N VAL A 258 -25.34 -26.37 38.92
CA VAL A 258 -26.72 -26.42 39.50
C VAL A 258 -27.18 -27.88 39.70
N LEU A 259 -26.89 -28.78 38.76
CA LEU A 259 -27.19 -30.22 38.93
C LEU A 259 -26.40 -30.82 40.09
N MET A 260 -25.10 -30.49 40.22
CA MET A 260 -24.29 -30.96 41.36
C MET A 260 -24.80 -30.45 42.69
N PHE A 261 -25.29 -29.23 42.74
CA PHE A 261 -25.92 -28.71 43.97
C PHE A 261 -27.12 -29.60 44.40
N PHE A 262 -28.03 -29.89 43.51
CA PHE A 262 -29.21 -30.74 43.82
C PHE A 262 -28.84 -32.19 44.12
N LEU A 263 -27.68 -32.69 43.71
CA LEU A 263 -27.22 -34.04 44.01
C LEU A 263 -26.49 -34.16 45.34
N ASN A 264 -25.80 -33.11 45.77
CA ASN A 264 -24.90 -33.17 46.92
C ASN A 264 -25.32 -32.36 48.13
N TYR A 265 -26.30 -31.44 48.00
CA TYR A 265 -26.72 -30.55 49.09
C TYR A 265 -28.24 -30.60 49.28
N ASP A 266 -28.69 -30.47 50.55
CA ASP A 266 -30.09 -30.25 50.84
C ASP A 266 -30.50 -28.83 50.41
N PHE A 267 -31.72 -28.73 49.85
CA PHE A 267 -32.18 -27.48 49.28
C PHE A 267 -32.52 -26.47 50.36
N GLU A 268 -31.66 -25.45 50.53
CA GLU A 268 -31.94 -24.24 51.28
C GLU A 268 -31.81 -23.02 50.38
N TRP A 269 -32.81 -22.13 50.36
CA TRP A 269 -32.84 -20.96 49.50
C TRP A 269 -31.61 -20.06 49.61
N ILE A 270 -31.11 -19.84 50.82
CA ILE A 270 -29.96 -18.94 51.09
C ILE A 270 -28.68 -19.58 50.49
N HIS A 271 -28.44 -20.84 50.74
CA HIS A 271 -27.31 -21.59 50.23
C HIS A 271 -27.36 -21.75 48.71
N PHE A 272 -28.56 -21.98 48.15
CA PHE A 272 -28.76 -22.08 46.72
C PHE A 272 -28.43 -20.74 45.99
N ILE A 273 -28.89 -19.62 46.53
CA ILE A 273 -28.60 -18.27 45.97
C ILE A 273 -27.13 -17.99 46.01
N GLY A 274 -26.42 -18.24 47.11
CA GLY A 274 -24.97 -18.04 47.21
C GLY A 274 -24.20 -18.90 46.19
N TYR A 275 -24.56 -20.21 46.12
CA TYR A 275 -23.96 -21.13 45.16
C TYR A 275 -24.22 -20.73 43.71
N LEU A 276 -25.43 -20.24 43.40
CA LEU A 276 -25.81 -19.77 42.06
C LEU A 276 -25.02 -18.50 41.67
N LEU A 277 -24.87 -17.56 42.61
CA LEU A 277 -24.08 -16.35 42.37
C LEU A 277 -22.60 -16.68 42.06
N GLN A 278 -21.99 -17.57 42.87
CA GLN A 278 -20.64 -18.05 42.59
C GLN A 278 -20.54 -18.75 41.23
N THR A 279 -21.54 -19.57 40.85
CA THR A 279 -21.60 -20.26 39.57
C THR A 279 -21.68 -19.26 38.41
N ILE A 280 -22.48 -18.20 38.54
CA ILE A 280 -22.57 -17.12 37.54
C ILE A 280 -21.23 -16.40 37.41
N MET A 281 -20.53 -16.11 38.54
CA MET A 281 -19.20 -15.49 38.50
C MET A 281 -18.18 -16.36 37.76
N ILE A 282 -18.18 -17.67 37.97
CA ILE A 282 -17.31 -18.59 37.21
C ILE A 282 -17.66 -18.57 35.72
N ALA A 283 -18.96 -18.60 35.37
CA ALA A 283 -19.42 -18.55 33.98
C ALA A 283 -19.00 -17.23 33.29
N VAL A 284 -19.13 -16.11 34.00
CA VAL A 284 -18.67 -14.80 33.50
C VAL A 284 -17.15 -14.80 33.33
N THR A 285 -16.38 -15.31 34.29
CA THR A 285 -14.91 -15.46 34.18
C THR A 285 -14.54 -16.24 32.95
N LEU A 286 -15.23 -17.36 32.67
CA LEU A 286 -15.00 -18.17 31.46
C LEU A 286 -15.27 -17.41 30.18
N ILE A 287 -16.32 -16.60 30.12
CA ILE A 287 -16.64 -15.78 28.95
C ILE A 287 -15.53 -14.73 28.74
N VAL A 288 -15.13 -14.04 29.80
CA VAL A 288 -14.07 -13.00 29.77
C VAL A 288 -12.74 -13.58 29.31
N VAL A 289 -12.36 -14.76 29.85
CA VAL A 289 -11.11 -15.46 29.53
C VAL A 289 -11.04 -15.89 28.07
N ALA A 290 -12.16 -16.30 27.49
CA ALA A 290 -12.18 -16.88 26.15
C ALA A 290 -12.10 -15.83 25.05
N VAL A 291 -12.50 -14.57 25.30
CA VAL A 291 -12.58 -13.55 24.26
C VAL A 291 -11.24 -12.86 24.04
N PRO A 292 -10.75 -12.84 22.79
CA PRO A 292 -9.44 -12.25 22.44
C PRO A 292 -9.54 -10.72 22.29
N GLU A 293 -9.54 -9.95 23.36
CA GLU A 293 -9.70 -8.49 23.36
C GLU A 293 -8.51 -7.76 22.69
N GLY A 294 -7.29 -8.31 22.76
CA GLY A 294 -6.10 -7.74 22.12
C GLY A 294 -6.08 -7.84 20.58
N LEU A 295 -6.99 -8.61 19.97
CA LEU A 295 -6.91 -8.95 18.54
C LEU A 295 -7.15 -7.76 17.59
N PRO A 296 -8.21 -6.93 17.74
CA PRO A 296 -8.41 -5.77 16.88
C PRO A 296 -7.25 -4.78 16.99
N MET A 297 -6.72 -4.59 18.20
CA MET A 297 -5.60 -3.71 18.45
C MET A 297 -4.30 -4.24 17.85
N ALA A 298 -4.03 -5.55 17.94
CA ALA A 298 -2.87 -6.17 17.29
C ALA A 298 -2.85 -5.91 15.80
N VAL A 299 -3.99 -5.99 15.13
CA VAL A 299 -4.14 -5.73 13.69
C VAL A 299 -3.85 -4.27 13.38
N THR A 300 -4.51 -3.34 14.07
CA THR A 300 -4.34 -1.90 13.85
C THR A 300 -2.90 -1.46 14.07
N LEU A 301 -2.26 -1.93 15.14
CA LEU A 301 -0.85 -1.65 15.41
C LEU A 301 0.08 -2.26 14.35
N SER A 302 -0.17 -3.52 13.95
CA SER A 302 0.61 -4.17 12.90
C SER A 302 0.54 -3.42 11.58
N LEU A 303 -0.65 -2.95 11.19
CA LEU A 303 -0.87 -2.14 10.00
C LEU A 303 -0.11 -0.81 10.11
N ALA A 304 -0.26 -0.06 11.21
CA ALA A 304 0.42 1.21 11.43
C ALA A 304 1.96 1.06 11.39
N TYR A 305 2.50 0.03 12.04
CA TYR A 305 3.95 -0.26 11.98
C TYR A 305 4.40 -0.63 10.57
N SER A 306 3.64 -1.44 9.86
CA SER A 306 3.97 -1.84 8.48
C SER A 306 3.97 -0.66 7.54
N MET A 307 2.96 0.21 7.60
CA MET A 307 2.87 1.43 6.79
C MET A 307 4.09 2.33 7.00
N ARG A 308 4.44 2.64 8.27
CA ARG A 308 5.60 3.47 8.59
C ARG A 308 6.92 2.88 8.07
N ARG A 309 7.04 1.56 8.05
CA ARG A 309 8.24 0.88 7.54
C ARG A 309 8.22 0.76 6.02
N MET A 310 7.05 0.57 5.42
CA MET A 310 6.88 0.60 3.96
C MET A 310 7.28 1.95 3.39
N LEU A 311 6.93 3.06 4.07
CA LEU A 311 7.39 4.40 3.69
C LEU A 311 8.92 4.50 3.67
N LYS A 312 9.61 3.92 4.66
CA LYS A 312 11.10 3.88 4.69
C LYS A 312 11.72 3.04 3.58
N THR A 313 10.94 2.20 2.94
CA THR A 313 11.33 1.40 1.76
C THR A 313 10.68 1.93 0.48
N HIS A 314 10.42 3.24 0.44
CA HIS A 314 9.89 3.97 -0.69
C HIS A 314 8.47 3.58 -1.15
N ASN A 315 7.67 3.00 -0.24
CA ASN A 315 6.27 2.66 -0.50
C ASN A 315 5.37 3.54 0.36
N LEU A 316 4.77 4.57 -0.23
CA LEU A 316 3.78 5.43 0.43
C LEU A 316 2.41 4.78 0.35
N VAL A 317 1.93 4.27 1.48
CA VAL A 317 0.61 3.64 1.58
C VAL A 317 -0.45 4.70 1.78
N ARG A 318 -1.39 4.79 0.86
CA ARG A 318 -2.51 5.73 0.88
C ARG A 318 -3.75 5.13 1.55
N LYS A 319 -3.98 3.83 1.36
CA LYS A 319 -5.09 3.10 2.00
C LYS A 319 -4.57 1.95 2.86
N MET A 320 -4.99 1.91 4.11
CA MET A 320 -4.46 0.97 5.13
C MET A 320 -4.62 -0.50 4.73
N HIS A 321 -5.74 -0.87 4.10
CA HIS A 321 -6.02 -2.24 3.69
C HIS A 321 -5.07 -2.77 2.61
N ALA A 322 -4.45 -1.88 1.82
CA ALA A 322 -3.53 -2.26 0.76
C ALA A 322 -2.29 -2.99 1.31
N CYS A 323 -1.83 -2.66 2.53
CA CYS A 323 -0.70 -3.36 3.15
C CYS A 323 -0.95 -4.86 3.32
N GLU A 324 -2.15 -5.23 3.74
CA GLU A 324 -2.52 -6.64 3.93
C GLU A 324 -2.76 -7.33 2.59
N THR A 325 -3.54 -6.68 1.73
CA THR A 325 -3.92 -7.22 0.43
C THR A 325 -2.70 -7.47 -0.46
N MET A 326 -1.68 -6.59 -0.37
CA MET A 326 -0.42 -6.75 -1.09
C MET A 326 0.29 -8.07 -0.72
N GLY A 327 0.23 -8.49 0.54
CA GLY A 327 0.76 -9.79 0.99
C GLY A 327 0.06 -11.01 0.42
N ALA A 328 -1.19 -10.87 -0.04
CA ALA A 328 -1.99 -11.93 -0.65
C ALA A 328 -1.93 -11.91 -2.19
N THR A 329 -1.20 -10.97 -2.81
CA THR A 329 -1.13 -10.81 -4.26
C THR A 329 -0.63 -12.08 -4.94
N THR A 330 -1.38 -12.51 -5.97
CA THR A 330 -1.07 -13.67 -6.81
C THR A 330 -0.64 -13.28 -8.21
N VAL A 331 -1.08 -12.11 -8.70
CA VAL A 331 -0.78 -11.60 -10.02
C VAL A 331 -0.45 -10.10 -9.94
N ILE A 332 0.65 -9.70 -10.59
CA ILE A 332 1.00 -8.28 -10.80
C ILE A 332 0.85 -8.00 -12.30
N CYS A 333 -0.06 -7.10 -12.67
CA CYS A 333 -0.17 -6.55 -14.01
C CYS A 333 0.60 -5.25 -14.05
N THR A 334 1.64 -5.17 -14.86
CA THR A 334 2.55 -4.02 -14.92
C THR A 334 2.52 -3.35 -16.28
N ASP A 335 2.53 -2.02 -16.30
CA ASP A 335 2.87 -1.30 -17.51
C ASP A 335 4.36 -1.45 -17.81
N LYS A 336 4.74 -1.23 -19.06
CA LYS A 336 6.14 -1.24 -19.52
C LYS A 336 6.81 0.08 -19.20
N THR A 337 6.25 1.18 -19.73
CA THR A 337 6.86 2.51 -19.74
C THR A 337 6.84 3.11 -18.32
N GLY A 338 7.94 3.72 -17.90
CA GLY A 338 8.04 4.35 -16.57
C GLY A 338 8.11 3.38 -15.39
N THR A 339 7.64 2.12 -15.56
CA THR A 339 7.64 1.09 -14.52
C THR A 339 8.78 0.08 -14.70
N LEU A 340 8.82 -0.63 -15.83
CA LEU A 340 9.90 -1.59 -16.15
C LEU A 340 11.08 -0.90 -16.80
N THR A 341 10.84 0.20 -17.52
CA THR A 341 11.83 1.00 -18.20
C THR A 341 12.03 2.35 -17.50
N GLN A 342 13.09 3.06 -17.86
CA GLN A 342 13.47 4.33 -17.24
C GLN A 342 12.58 5.51 -17.65
N ASN A 343 11.73 5.34 -18.68
CA ASN A 343 10.98 6.42 -19.34
C ASN A 343 11.90 7.55 -19.86
N GLN A 344 13.13 7.18 -20.19
CA GLN A 344 14.14 8.09 -20.75
C GLN A 344 14.68 7.45 -22.03
N MET A 345 14.46 8.11 -23.15
CA MET A 345 15.00 7.66 -24.41
C MET A 345 16.50 7.91 -24.46
N HIS A 346 17.27 6.88 -24.79
CA HIS A 346 18.71 6.94 -24.98
C HIS A 346 19.08 6.43 -26.36
N VAL A 347 20.12 7.02 -26.96
CA VAL A 347 20.73 6.48 -28.16
C VAL A 347 21.45 5.20 -27.77
N TYR A 348 21.00 4.08 -28.34
CA TYR A 348 21.56 2.77 -28.11
C TYR A 348 22.79 2.55 -28.99
N GLU A 349 22.67 2.87 -30.30
CA GLU A 349 23.72 2.69 -31.28
C GLU A 349 23.59 3.71 -32.40
N THR A 350 24.73 4.13 -32.93
CA THR A 350 24.81 5.02 -34.08
C THR A 350 25.58 4.32 -35.22
N CYS A 351 24.96 4.20 -36.38
CA CYS A 351 25.54 3.64 -37.57
C CYS A 351 25.65 4.74 -38.63
N PHE A 352 26.73 5.53 -38.55
CA PHE A 352 27.04 6.55 -39.54
C PHE A 352 28.05 6.02 -40.53
N ASP A 353 27.90 6.42 -41.78
CA ASP A 353 28.86 6.15 -42.84
C ASP A 353 30.08 7.11 -42.80
N ASP A 354 31.02 6.97 -43.71
CA ASP A 354 32.29 7.75 -43.78
C ASP A 354 32.13 9.27 -44.06
N GLU A 355 30.96 9.81 -43.80
CA GLU A 355 30.68 11.25 -43.87
C GLU A 355 31.30 11.99 -42.67
N PRO A 356 31.65 13.28 -42.82
CA PRO A 356 32.10 14.07 -41.68
C PRO A 356 31.08 14.12 -40.58
N LEU A 357 31.35 13.52 -39.41
CA LEU A 357 30.47 13.45 -38.27
C LEU A 357 29.96 14.85 -37.79
N GLU A 358 30.75 15.88 -38.04
CA GLU A 358 30.39 17.29 -37.76
C GLU A 358 29.08 17.71 -38.41
N ARG A 359 28.80 17.24 -39.64
CA ARG A 359 27.53 17.51 -40.32
C ARG A 359 26.34 16.75 -39.74
N VAL A 360 26.58 15.53 -39.26
CA VAL A 360 25.56 14.74 -38.57
C VAL A 360 25.21 15.42 -37.27
N TYR A 361 26.21 15.86 -36.48
CA TYR A 361 26.04 16.56 -35.24
C TYR A 361 25.29 17.90 -35.42
N GLN A 362 25.66 18.62 -36.47
CA GLN A 362 24.94 19.86 -36.80
C GLN A 362 23.49 19.57 -37.17
N GLY A 363 23.23 18.57 -38.00
CA GLY A 363 21.87 18.12 -38.35
C GLY A 363 21.03 17.72 -37.15
N MET A 364 21.62 17.01 -36.17
CA MET A 364 20.93 16.67 -34.89
C MET A 364 20.61 17.90 -34.06
N ALA A 365 21.55 18.86 -33.97
CA ALA A 365 21.43 20.07 -33.17
C ALA A 365 20.40 21.06 -33.71
N VAL A 366 20.38 21.26 -35.05
CA VAL A 366 19.55 22.32 -35.68
C VAL A 366 18.14 21.80 -36.03
N ASN A 367 18.01 20.51 -36.39
CA ASN A 367 16.76 19.91 -36.80
C ASN A 367 16.06 19.26 -35.58
N THR A 368 15.71 20.06 -34.56
CA THR A 368 15.10 19.60 -33.31
C THR A 368 14.17 20.63 -32.71
N THR A 369 13.06 20.14 -32.12
CA THR A 369 12.14 20.93 -31.30
C THR A 369 12.40 20.76 -29.80
N ALA A 370 13.25 19.80 -29.40
CA ALA A 370 13.63 19.58 -28.02
C ALA A 370 14.75 20.51 -27.56
N SER A 371 14.89 20.67 -26.27
CA SER A 371 15.97 21.41 -25.60
C SER A 371 16.43 20.70 -24.32
N LEU A 372 17.68 20.95 -23.91
CA LEU A 372 18.21 20.46 -22.64
C LEU A 372 18.15 21.55 -21.58
N GLN A 373 17.62 21.19 -20.41
CA GLN A 373 17.63 22.00 -19.22
C GLN A 373 18.78 21.52 -18.32
N THR A 374 19.77 22.38 -18.13
CA THR A 374 20.91 22.11 -17.23
C THR A 374 20.73 22.90 -15.93
N GLU A 375 20.52 22.20 -14.81
CA GLU A 375 20.69 22.76 -13.49
C GLU A 375 22.08 22.42 -12.96
N ASP A 376 22.68 23.32 -12.16
CA ASP A 376 24.06 23.19 -11.69
C ASP A 376 24.23 21.87 -10.88
N GLY A 377 24.96 20.90 -11.47
CA GLY A 377 25.38 19.66 -10.82
C GLY A 377 24.49 18.44 -11.08
N GLU A 378 23.41 18.54 -11.85
CA GLU A 378 22.55 17.42 -12.24
C GLU A 378 22.74 17.03 -13.72
N GLN A 379 22.33 15.82 -14.08
CA GLN A 379 22.28 15.40 -15.48
C GLN A 379 21.22 16.24 -16.21
N PRO A 380 21.51 16.72 -17.44
CA PRO A 380 20.59 17.59 -18.14
C PRO A 380 19.25 16.92 -18.41
N GLY A 381 18.16 17.57 -17.99
CA GLY A 381 16.79 17.17 -18.27
C GLY A 381 16.39 17.49 -19.72
N VAL A 382 15.50 16.69 -20.31
CA VAL A 382 14.96 16.91 -21.66
C VAL A 382 13.65 17.67 -21.58
N MET A 383 13.53 18.77 -22.32
CA MET A 383 12.26 19.45 -22.58
C MET A 383 11.85 19.27 -24.04
N GLY A 384 10.62 18.85 -24.28
CA GLY A 384 10.08 18.59 -25.61
C GLY A 384 10.04 17.11 -25.98
N ASN A 385 10.19 16.79 -27.27
CA ASN A 385 10.05 15.42 -27.76
C ASN A 385 11.17 14.50 -27.21
N PRO A 386 10.83 13.40 -26.49
CA PRO A 386 11.84 12.52 -25.88
C PRO A 386 12.82 11.86 -26.87
N THR A 387 12.35 11.54 -28.07
CA THR A 387 13.20 10.93 -29.12
C THR A 387 14.24 11.93 -29.63
N GLU A 388 13.87 13.20 -29.76
CA GLU A 388 14.79 14.27 -30.14
C GLU A 388 15.72 14.62 -28.98
N GLY A 389 15.20 14.64 -27.75
CA GLY A 389 15.99 14.84 -26.54
C GLY A 389 17.09 13.79 -26.37
N ALA A 390 16.82 12.53 -26.73
CA ALA A 390 17.84 11.47 -26.74
C ALA A 390 19.05 11.80 -27.62
N LEU A 391 18.83 12.42 -28.79
CA LEU A 391 19.91 12.86 -29.67
C LEU A 391 20.74 13.99 -29.05
N LEU A 392 20.09 14.94 -28.39
CA LEU A 392 20.76 16.04 -27.70
C LEU A 392 21.56 15.56 -26.48
N LEU A 393 21.02 14.62 -25.70
CA LEU A 393 21.73 13.99 -24.59
C LEU A 393 22.95 13.19 -25.09
N TRP A 394 22.80 12.52 -26.22
CA TRP A 394 23.92 11.81 -26.83
C TRP A 394 25.02 12.78 -27.29
N LEU A 395 24.69 13.91 -27.96
CA LEU A 395 25.66 14.97 -28.30
C LEU A 395 26.37 15.49 -27.05
N TYR A 396 25.61 15.75 -25.98
CA TYR A 396 26.16 16.19 -24.69
C TYR A 396 27.16 15.15 -24.11
N SER A 397 26.85 13.85 -24.21
CA SER A 397 27.73 12.76 -23.76
C SER A 397 29.03 12.68 -24.58
N GLN A 398 29.02 13.13 -25.84
CA GLN A 398 30.21 13.24 -26.71
C GLN A 398 31.01 14.55 -26.45
N GLY A 399 30.59 15.36 -25.45
CA GLY A 399 31.22 16.63 -25.13
C GLY A 399 30.88 17.79 -26.11
N ILE A 400 29.79 17.65 -26.87
CA ILE A 400 29.35 18.59 -27.88
C ILE A 400 28.16 19.38 -27.35
N ASP A 401 28.32 20.71 -27.17
CA ASP A 401 27.20 21.58 -26.84
C ASP A 401 26.41 21.91 -28.12
N TYR A 402 25.19 21.36 -28.20
CA TYR A 402 24.27 21.57 -29.32
C TYR A 402 23.88 23.05 -29.50
N ARG A 403 23.94 23.87 -28.45
CA ARG A 403 23.62 25.32 -28.50
C ARG A 403 24.62 26.01 -29.36
N THR A 404 25.90 25.72 -29.17
CA THR A 404 26.98 26.32 -30.00
C THR A 404 26.80 25.97 -31.48
N LEU A 405 26.40 24.70 -31.81
CA LEU A 405 26.13 24.31 -33.18
C LEU A 405 24.91 25.03 -33.77
N LYS A 406 23.89 25.31 -32.95
CA LYS A 406 22.66 26.00 -33.32
C LYS A 406 22.90 27.51 -33.50
N ASP A 407 23.73 28.14 -32.67
CA ASP A 407 24.05 29.59 -32.72
C ASP A 407 24.91 29.95 -33.90
N ASN A 408 25.69 28.99 -34.45
CA ASN A 408 26.57 29.21 -35.61
C ASN A 408 25.84 29.14 -36.96
N VAL A 409 24.52 28.96 -37.00
CA VAL A 409 23.75 28.91 -38.23
C VAL A 409 22.49 29.76 -38.18
N THR A 410 22.02 30.20 -39.33
CA THR A 410 20.72 30.87 -39.45
C THR A 410 19.73 29.94 -40.10
N VAL A 411 18.61 29.64 -39.40
CA VAL A 411 17.53 28.84 -39.95
C VAL A 411 16.72 29.67 -40.95
N GLU A 412 16.65 29.21 -42.19
CA GLU A 412 15.89 29.88 -43.26
C GLU A 412 14.46 29.31 -43.36
N THR A 413 14.27 28.01 -43.35
CA THR A 413 12.99 27.36 -43.49
C THR A 413 12.95 26.04 -42.72
N GLU A 414 11.85 25.74 -42.08
CA GLU A 414 11.60 24.47 -41.36
C GLU A 414 10.40 23.75 -41.96
N LEU A 415 10.51 22.42 -42.01
CA LEU A 415 9.41 21.50 -42.28
C LEU A 415 9.20 20.65 -41.03
N PRO A 416 8.17 20.95 -40.19
CA PRO A 416 7.91 20.22 -38.96
C PRO A 416 7.59 18.75 -39.21
N PHE A 417 7.75 17.91 -38.19
CA PHE A 417 7.36 16.50 -38.27
C PHE A 417 5.85 16.37 -38.49
N SER A 418 5.46 15.41 -39.35
CA SER A 418 4.07 14.97 -39.44
C SER A 418 4.01 13.45 -39.52
N THR A 419 2.95 12.87 -38.97
CA THR A 419 2.70 11.43 -38.96
C THR A 419 2.49 10.83 -40.35
N GLU A 420 2.03 11.66 -41.31
CA GLU A 420 1.88 11.26 -42.71
C GLU A 420 3.23 11.18 -43.44
N ARG A 421 4.05 12.22 -43.28
CA ARG A 421 5.38 12.32 -43.91
C ARG A 421 6.45 11.46 -43.20
N LYS A 422 6.27 11.25 -41.89
CA LYS A 422 7.25 10.53 -41.02
C LYS A 422 8.67 11.08 -41.10
N MET A 423 8.84 12.35 -41.42
CA MET A 423 10.13 13.06 -41.46
C MET A 423 9.94 14.54 -41.15
N MET A 424 11.03 15.18 -40.76
CA MET A 424 11.19 16.62 -40.66
C MET A 424 12.46 17.08 -41.34
N ALA A 425 12.50 18.35 -41.75
CA ALA A 425 13.63 18.93 -42.47
C ALA A 425 13.88 20.37 -42.04
N VAL A 426 15.10 20.82 -42.15
CA VAL A 426 15.48 22.21 -41.90
C VAL A 426 16.49 22.67 -42.93
N VAL A 427 16.29 23.90 -43.45
CA VAL A 427 17.27 24.59 -44.28
C VAL A 427 17.97 25.63 -43.44
N VAL A 428 19.28 25.53 -43.37
CA VAL A 428 20.11 26.50 -42.63
C VAL A 428 21.15 27.11 -43.50
N ARG A 429 21.62 28.28 -43.13
CA ARG A 429 22.74 29.01 -43.75
C ARG A 429 23.88 29.14 -42.74
N ASP A 430 25.06 28.68 -43.13
CA ASP A 430 26.33 28.90 -42.44
C ASP A 430 27.38 29.64 -43.33
N GLU A 431 28.58 29.75 -42.83
CA GLU A 431 29.69 30.38 -43.59
C GLU A 431 30.05 29.63 -44.91
N ASN A 432 29.71 28.34 -44.99
CA ASN A 432 29.97 27.45 -46.14
C ASN A 432 28.83 27.36 -47.17
N GLY A 433 27.73 28.14 -46.92
CA GLY A 433 26.55 28.20 -47.79
C GLY A 433 25.27 27.70 -47.15
N ARG A 434 24.35 27.21 -48.01
CA ARG A 434 23.01 26.73 -47.61
C ARG A 434 23.02 25.19 -47.52
N HIS A 435 22.48 24.70 -46.45
CA HIS A 435 22.44 23.26 -46.12
C HIS A 435 21.05 22.80 -45.76
N LEU A 436 20.65 21.64 -46.28
CA LEU A 436 19.43 20.95 -45.94
C LEU A 436 19.78 19.75 -45.07
N TYR A 437 19.14 19.66 -43.89
CA TYR A 437 19.19 18.50 -43.02
C TYR A 437 17.82 17.88 -42.92
N VAL A 438 17.74 16.56 -43.06
CA VAL A 438 16.51 15.79 -43.01
C VAL A 438 16.69 14.66 -42.00
N LYS A 439 15.70 14.48 -41.09
CA LYS A 439 15.64 13.30 -40.24
C LYS A 439 14.21 12.73 -40.23
N GLY A 440 14.11 11.40 -40.09
CA GLY A 440 12.82 10.74 -40.07
C GLY A 440 12.92 9.23 -40.09
N ALA A 441 11.83 8.55 -40.47
CA ALA A 441 11.82 7.13 -40.64
C ALA A 441 12.88 6.71 -41.69
N PRO A 442 13.84 5.82 -41.35
CA PRO A 442 14.98 5.54 -42.18
C PRO A 442 14.59 5.07 -43.60
N GLU A 443 13.51 4.28 -43.72
CA GLU A 443 12.97 3.79 -44.99
C GLU A 443 12.42 4.92 -45.86
N ILE A 444 11.93 6.02 -45.25
CA ILE A 444 11.43 7.18 -46.00
C ILE A 444 12.56 8.09 -46.41
N VAL A 445 13.48 8.35 -45.48
CA VAL A 445 14.65 9.21 -45.73
C VAL A 445 15.55 8.57 -46.82
N ALA A 446 15.83 7.24 -46.71
CA ALA A 446 16.65 6.52 -47.66
C ALA A 446 16.09 6.53 -49.11
N ARG A 447 14.75 6.55 -49.28
CA ARG A 447 14.14 6.66 -50.63
C ARG A 447 14.45 7.98 -51.32
N LYS A 448 14.72 9.02 -50.59
CA LYS A 448 15.05 10.36 -51.12
C LYS A 448 16.55 10.61 -51.25
N CYS A 449 17.37 9.60 -51.00
CA CYS A 449 18.83 9.68 -51.04
C CYS A 449 19.43 8.88 -52.20
N ARG A 450 20.61 9.30 -52.63
CA ARG A 450 21.46 8.49 -53.55
C ARG A 450 22.15 7.42 -52.73
N ILE A 451 21.63 6.21 -52.80
CA ILE A 451 22.16 5.03 -52.11
C ILE A 451 22.31 3.90 -53.14
N ASP A 452 23.47 3.25 -53.17
CA ASP A 452 23.66 2.03 -53.99
C ASP A 452 22.85 0.84 -53.41
N GLU A 453 22.54 -0.15 -54.20
CA GLU A 453 21.69 -1.29 -53.79
C GLU A 453 22.34 -2.12 -52.67
N GLU A 454 23.67 -2.19 -52.61
CA GLU A 454 24.37 -2.92 -51.55
C GLU A 454 24.22 -2.24 -50.19
N ARG A 455 24.37 -0.91 -50.16
CA ARG A 455 24.19 -0.08 -48.98
C ARG A 455 22.71 -0.08 -48.53
N LYS A 456 21.79 -0.03 -49.48
CA LYS A 456 20.35 -0.10 -49.20
C LYS A 456 19.97 -1.43 -48.54
N ALA A 457 20.53 -2.57 -49.02
CA ALA A 457 20.31 -3.86 -48.40
C ALA A 457 20.90 -3.93 -46.97
N ARG A 458 22.09 -3.37 -46.73
CA ARG A 458 22.68 -3.25 -45.38
C ARG A 458 21.80 -2.44 -44.43
N VAL A 459 21.38 -1.26 -44.87
CA VAL A 459 20.45 -0.38 -44.10
C VAL A 459 19.17 -1.13 -43.77
N GLN A 460 18.60 -1.84 -44.72
CA GLN A 460 17.36 -2.60 -44.51
C GLN A 460 17.54 -3.75 -43.50
N GLN A 461 18.67 -4.45 -43.55
CA GLN A 461 18.99 -5.50 -42.59
C GLN A 461 19.20 -4.95 -41.20
N GLN A 462 19.94 -3.86 -41.02
CA GLN A 462 20.13 -3.19 -39.74
C GLN A 462 18.79 -2.70 -39.15
N LEU A 463 17.90 -2.14 -39.97
CA LEU A 463 16.58 -1.73 -39.57
C LEU A 463 15.77 -2.90 -39.04
N LEU A 464 15.77 -4.04 -39.73
CA LEU A 464 15.06 -5.24 -39.29
C LEU A 464 15.60 -5.75 -37.96
N ASP A 465 16.90 -5.68 -37.73
CA ASP A 465 17.53 -6.13 -36.49
C ASP A 465 17.20 -5.21 -35.32
N TYR A 466 17.19 -3.88 -35.51
CA TYR A 466 16.74 -2.92 -34.50
C TYR A 466 15.24 -3.01 -34.24
N GLN A 467 14.41 -3.20 -35.27
CA GLN A 467 12.97 -3.38 -35.13
C GLN A 467 12.59 -4.65 -34.35
N LYS A 468 13.33 -5.77 -34.58
CA LYS A 468 13.17 -7.01 -33.79
C LYS A 468 13.47 -6.79 -32.31
N GLN A 469 14.42 -5.90 -32.01
CA GLN A 469 14.78 -5.52 -30.64
C GLN A 469 13.85 -4.42 -30.05
N GLY A 470 12.84 -4.02 -30.83
CA GLY A 470 11.84 -3.02 -30.35
C GLY A 470 12.35 -1.59 -30.26
N MET A 471 13.47 -1.29 -30.93
CA MET A 471 14.08 0.04 -30.91
C MET A 471 13.39 0.98 -31.89
N ARG A 472 13.37 2.26 -31.55
CA ARG A 472 13.02 3.34 -32.49
C ARG A 472 14.23 3.70 -33.30
N THR A 473 14.04 3.86 -34.62
CA THR A 473 15.13 4.19 -35.52
C THR A 473 14.89 5.53 -36.24
N LEU A 474 15.93 6.36 -36.35
CA LEU A 474 15.92 7.59 -37.12
C LEU A 474 17.01 7.54 -38.17
N GLY A 475 16.65 7.84 -39.41
CA GLY A 475 17.58 8.05 -40.48
C GLY A 475 17.91 9.52 -40.68
N PHE A 476 19.14 9.82 -41.07
CA PHE A 476 19.66 11.16 -41.30
C PHE A 476 20.12 11.30 -42.74
N ALA A 477 19.78 12.48 -43.31
CA ALA A 477 20.26 12.84 -44.65
C ALA A 477 20.66 14.30 -44.71
N TYR A 478 21.56 14.60 -45.62
CA TYR A 478 22.15 15.93 -45.83
C TYR A 478 22.23 16.25 -47.33
N ARG A 479 22.04 17.54 -47.65
CA ARG A 479 22.38 18.06 -49.00
C ARG A 479 22.83 19.50 -48.92
N LYS A 480 23.87 19.86 -49.65
CA LYS A 480 24.26 21.25 -49.90
C LYS A 480 23.40 21.81 -51.02
N LEU A 481 22.76 22.97 -50.75
CA LEU A 481 21.83 23.63 -51.67
C LEU A 481 22.57 24.75 -52.46
N ASN A 482 22.13 24.96 -53.70
CA ASN A 482 22.58 26.11 -54.47
C ASN A 482 21.86 27.41 -54.05
N GLU A 483 22.42 28.57 -54.29
CA GLU A 483 21.78 29.84 -54.03
C GLU A 483 20.45 29.93 -54.86
N GLY A 484 19.36 30.22 -54.18
CA GLY A 484 18.02 30.34 -54.79
C GLY A 484 17.28 29.01 -54.98
N GLU A 485 17.86 27.84 -54.64
CA GLU A 485 17.19 26.53 -54.71
C GLU A 485 16.16 26.45 -53.61
N VAL A 486 14.91 26.15 -53.93
CA VAL A 486 13.81 25.97 -52.98
C VAL A 486 13.70 24.51 -52.61
N ALA A 487 14.10 24.15 -51.39
CA ALA A 487 14.09 22.75 -50.92
C ALA A 487 12.78 22.39 -50.19
N ILE A 488 12.07 23.32 -49.64
CA ILE A 488 10.80 23.14 -48.93
C ILE A 488 9.77 24.11 -49.55
N ALA A 489 8.70 23.58 -50.14
CA ALA A 489 7.55 24.36 -50.62
C ALA A 489 6.24 23.61 -50.31
N ASP A 490 5.16 24.35 -50.07
CA ASP A 490 3.81 23.80 -49.79
C ASP A 490 3.79 22.68 -48.74
N GLN A 491 4.56 22.85 -47.68
CA GLN A 491 4.74 21.86 -46.61
C GLN A 491 5.26 20.47 -47.11
N GLN A 492 5.97 20.46 -48.17
CA GLN A 492 6.63 19.25 -48.76
C GLN A 492 8.09 19.50 -49.06
N LEU A 493 8.85 18.42 -49.02
CA LEU A 493 10.24 18.42 -49.45
C LEU A 493 10.27 18.24 -50.98
N THR A 494 10.79 19.24 -51.68
CA THR A 494 10.80 19.31 -53.15
C THR A 494 12.10 18.76 -53.77
N VAL A 495 13.06 18.40 -52.91
CA VAL A 495 14.40 17.98 -53.31
C VAL A 495 14.60 16.52 -53.02
N ASP A 496 15.13 15.79 -53.95
CA ASP A 496 15.63 14.42 -53.84
C ASP A 496 17.15 14.39 -53.99
N ASP A 497 17.77 13.25 -54.15
CA ASP A 497 19.22 13.06 -54.34
C ASP A 497 20.10 13.56 -53.17
N MET A 498 19.61 13.37 -51.96
CA MET A 498 20.38 13.66 -50.74
C MET A 498 21.43 12.59 -50.46
N VAL A 499 22.41 12.93 -49.61
CA VAL A 499 23.39 11.96 -49.09
C VAL A 499 22.82 11.37 -47.80
N PHE A 500 22.67 10.05 -47.79
CA PHE A 500 22.24 9.33 -46.59
C PHE A 500 23.41 9.23 -45.62
N GLN A 501 23.26 9.76 -44.43
CA GLN A 501 24.32 9.86 -43.43
C GLN A 501 24.38 8.62 -42.52
N GLY A 502 23.25 7.97 -42.26
CA GLY A 502 23.17 6.79 -41.42
C GLY A 502 21.91 6.68 -40.59
N ILE A 503 21.94 5.79 -39.62
CA ILE A 503 20.84 5.43 -38.74
C ILE A 503 21.26 5.61 -37.28
N VAL A 504 20.34 6.07 -36.48
CA VAL A 504 20.45 6.06 -35.01
C VAL A 504 19.33 5.17 -34.44
N ALA A 505 19.71 4.20 -33.63
CA ALA A 505 18.79 3.37 -32.85
C ALA A 505 18.62 3.95 -31.45
N ILE A 506 17.36 4.12 -31.03
CA ILE A 506 16.98 4.77 -29.78
C ILE A 506 16.10 3.80 -29.02
N SER A 507 16.37 3.59 -27.75
CA SER A 507 15.55 2.73 -26.86
C SER A 507 15.32 3.39 -25.51
N ASP A 508 14.28 2.94 -24.85
CA ASP A 508 14.02 3.22 -23.43
C ASP A 508 14.51 1.99 -22.64
N PRO A 509 15.66 2.07 -21.96
CA PRO A 509 16.29 0.90 -21.35
C PRO A 509 15.50 0.37 -20.15
N VAL A 510 15.55 -0.94 -19.95
CA VAL A 510 15.05 -1.60 -18.74
C VAL A 510 15.82 -1.09 -17.53
N ARG A 511 15.12 -0.82 -16.42
CA ARG A 511 15.79 -0.46 -15.17
C ARG A 511 16.67 -1.62 -14.66
N PRO A 512 17.86 -1.37 -14.14
CA PRO A 512 18.82 -2.42 -13.76
C PRO A 512 18.31 -3.38 -12.68
N ASP A 513 17.41 -2.92 -11.79
CA ASP A 513 16.85 -3.69 -10.67
C ASP A 513 15.66 -4.59 -11.06
N VAL A 514 15.03 -4.35 -12.22
CA VAL A 514 13.79 -5.03 -12.62
C VAL A 514 13.97 -6.53 -12.88
N PRO A 515 15.01 -7.02 -13.58
CA PRO A 515 15.15 -8.45 -13.84
C PRO A 515 15.22 -9.29 -12.56
N ASP A 516 15.97 -8.81 -11.57
CA ASP A 516 16.09 -9.49 -10.27
C ASP A 516 14.76 -9.42 -9.48
N ALA A 517 14.08 -8.28 -9.46
CA ALA A 517 12.81 -8.10 -8.80
C ALA A 517 11.67 -8.95 -9.43
N VAL A 518 11.63 -9.06 -10.75
CA VAL A 518 10.68 -9.95 -11.44
C VAL A 518 10.96 -11.41 -11.07
N ARG A 519 12.23 -11.82 -11.04
CA ARG A 519 12.63 -13.16 -10.62
C ARG A 519 12.21 -13.47 -9.19
N GLU A 520 12.40 -12.54 -8.26
CA GLU A 520 11.92 -12.68 -6.86
C GLU A 520 10.40 -12.84 -6.80
N CYS A 521 9.64 -12.06 -7.57
CA CYS A 521 8.18 -12.20 -7.63
C CYS A 521 7.76 -13.58 -8.16
N LEU A 522 8.38 -14.08 -9.23
CA LEU A 522 8.10 -15.40 -9.79
C LEU A 522 8.45 -16.51 -8.80
N GLN A 523 9.59 -16.43 -8.10
CA GLN A 523 9.97 -17.36 -7.04
C GLN A 523 8.99 -17.33 -5.87
N ALA A 524 8.46 -16.16 -5.54
CA ALA A 524 7.42 -15.99 -4.54
C ALA A 524 6.04 -16.52 -4.97
N GLY A 525 5.94 -17.13 -6.18
CA GLY A 525 4.71 -17.69 -6.74
C GLY A 525 3.73 -16.64 -7.26
N ILE A 526 4.21 -15.43 -7.56
CA ILE A 526 3.41 -14.33 -8.11
C ILE A 526 3.62 -14.30 -9.62
N ALA A 527 2.53 -14.38 -10.38
CA ALA A 527 2.60 -14.21 -11.83
C ALA A 527 2.75 -12.73 -12.18
N VAL A 528 3.66 -12.42 -13.11
CA VAL A 528 3.84 -11.06 -13.65
C VAL A 528 3.30 -11.02 -15.07
N LYS A 529 2.52 -9.99 -15.41
CA LYS A 529 1.96 -9.79 -16.75
C LYS A 529 2.27 -8.37 -17.22
N ILE A 530 2.76 -8.23 -18.43
CA ILE A 530 3.06 -6.94 -19.06
C ILE A 530 1.85 -6.51 -19.89
N VAL A 531 1.35 -5.30 -19.66
CA VAL A 531 0.22 -4.74 -20.39
C VAL A 531 0.58 -3.35 -20.89
N THR A 532 0.83 -3.21 -22.19
CA THR A 532 1.40 -1.99 -22.75
C THR A 532 0.72 -1.55 -24.04
N GLY A 533 0.75 -0.25 -24.31
CA GLY A 533 0.36 0.33 -25.60
C GLY A 533 1.35 0.07 -26.73
N ASP A 534 2.55 -0.44 -26.43
CA ASP A 534 3.61 -0.70 -27.41
C ASP A 534 3.31 -1.89 -28.32
N THR A 535 4.13 -2.02 -29.35
CA THR A 535 4.05 -3.14 -30.31
C THR A 535 4.39 -4.47 -29.66
N ALA A 536 3.88 -5.57 -30.22
CA ALA A 536 4.16 -6.92 -29.72
C ALA A 536 5.68 -7.24 -29.71
N ALA A 537 6.42 -6.79 -30.73
CA ALA A 537 7.88 -7.02 -30.81
C ALA A 537 8.62 -6.34 -29.65
N THR A 538 8.34 -5.06 -29.40
CA THR A 538 8.92 -4.29 -28.27
C THR A 538 8.56 -4.91 -26.92
N ALA A 539 7.28 -5.26 -26.74
CA ALA A 539 6.80 -5.82 -25.48
C ALA A 539 7.41 -7.20 -25.16
N CYS A 540 7.57 -8.06 -26.19
CA CYS A 540 8.21 -9.36 -26.03
C CYS A 540 9.71 -9.24 -25.75
N GLU A 541 10.40 -8.28 -26.38
CA GLU A 541 11.82 -8.06 -26.14
C GLU A 541 12.06 -7.57 -24.70
N ILE A 542 11.28 -6.62 -24.21
CA ILE A 542 11.34 -6.21 -22.81
C ILE A 542 11.01 -7.38 -21.88
N ALA A 543 9.98 -8.18 -22.20
CA ALA A 543 9.63 -9.37 -21.44
C ALA A 543 10.78 -10.39 -21.37
N ARG A 544 11.57 -10.51 -22.45
CA ARG A 544 12.77 -11.36 -22.50
C ARG A 544 13.89 -10.80 -21.61
N GLN A 545 14.16 -9.50 -21.71
CA GLN A 545 15.19 -8.83 -20.92
C GLN A 545 14.92 -8.91 -19.41
N VAL A 546 13.65 -8.84 -18.99
CA VAL A 546 13.28 -8.97 -17.57
C VAL A 546 13.12 -10.43 -17.12
N GLY A 547 13.35 -11.42 -18.01
CA GLY A 547 13.28 -12.84 -17.68
C GLY A 547 11.87 -13.44 -17.61
N LEU A 548 10.86 -12.71 -18.08
CA LEU A 548 9.46 -13.17 -18.11
C LEU A 548 9.17 -14.03 -19.35
N TRP A 549 9.77 -13.69 -20.50
CA TRP A 549 9.59 -14.40 -21.77
C TRP A 549 10.74 -15.38 -22.00
N THR A 550 10.38 -16.62 -22.32
CA THR A 550 11.33 -17.73 -22.58
C THR A 550 11.16 -18.28 -23.99
N ASP A 551 12.13 -19.08 -24.49
CA ASP A 551 12.07 -19.67 -25.81
C ASP A 551 10.90 -20.68 -26.00
N GLY A 552 10.28 -21.13 -24.91
CA GLY A 552 9.10 -21.99 -24.94
C GLY A 552 7.77 -21.24 -25.06
N ASP A 553 7.80 -19.91 -24.98
CA ASP A 553 6.59 -19.07 -25.06
C ASP A 553 6.22 -18.75 -26.51
N GLY A 554 4.95 -18.64 -26.81
CA GLY A 554 4.43 -18.42 -28.15
C GLY A 554 3.13 -17.62 -28.17
N GLU A 555 2.29 -17.83 -29.17
CA GLU A 555 1.04 -17.11 -29.41
C GLU A 555 0.04 -17.22 -28.24
N ARG A 556 0.13 -18.28 -27.43
CA ARG A 556 -0.76 -18.45 -26.28
C ARG A 556 -0.47 -17.45 -25.16
N GLN A 557 0.79 -17.05 -25.00
CA GLN A 557 1.29 -16.12 -23.99
C GLN A 557 1.25 -14.65 -24.41
N LEU A 558 1.02 -14.38 -25.70
CA LEU A 558 0.95 -13.04 -26.29
C LEU A 558 -0.41 -12.80 -26.92
N ILE A 559 -0.96 -11.61 -26.72
CA ILE A 559 -2.17 -11.17 -27.43
C ILE A 559 -2.07 -9.68 -27.74
N THR A 560 -2.69 -9.25 -28.86
CA THR A 560 -2.84 -7.82 -29.16
C THR A 560 -4.14 -7.28 -28.51
N GLY A 561 -4.21 -5.98 -28.22
CA GLY A 561 -5.41 -5.36 -27.65
C GLY A 561 -6.64 -5.53 -28.53
N THR A 562 -6.47 -5.55 -29.86
CA THR A 562 -7.56 -5.79 -30.81
C THR A 562 -8.13 -7.21 -30.65
N ASP A 563 -7.26 -8.21 -30.60
CA ASP A 563 -7.67 -9.60 -30.43
C ASP A 563 -8.21 -9.86 -29.03
N PHE A 564 -7.63 -9.21 -28.02
CA PHE A 564 -8.09 -9.28 -26.62
C PHE A 564 -9.53 -8.73 -26.48
N ALA A 565 -9.82 -7.61 -27.13
CA ALA A 565 -11.16 -7.03 -27.13
C ALA A 565 -12.20 -7.91 -27.85
N ALA A 566 -11.77 -8.67 -28.86
CA ALA A 566 -12.63 -9.57 -29.62
C ALA A 566 -12.95 -10.91 -28.91
N LEU A 567 -12.20 -11.26 -27.86
CA LEU A 567 -12.46 -12.50 -27.07
C LEU A 567 -13.80 -12.40 -26.34
N THR A 568 -14.57 -13.50 -26.34
CA THR A 568 -15.71 -13.64 -25.41
C THR A 568 -15.21 -13.78 -23.98
N ASP A 569 -16.07 -13.53 -22.98
CA ASP A 569 -15.67 -13.63 -21.58
C ASP A 569 -15.24 -15.06 -21.20
N GLU A 570 -15.90 -16.08 -21.74
CA GLU A 570 -15.53 -17.48 -21.53
C GLU A 570 -14.14 -17.79 -22.07
N ALA A 571 -13.86 -17.40 -23.33
CA ALA A 571 -12.56 -17.63 -23.96
C ALA A 571 -11.44 -16.85 -23.25
N LEU A 572 -11.75 -15.64 -22.73
CA LEU A 572 -10.83 -14.87 -21.92
C LEU A 572 -10.48 -15.58 -20.62
N LEU A 573 -11.47 -16.10 -19.89
CA LEU A 573 -11.24 -16.79 -18.62
C LEU A 573 -10.37 -18.06 -18.80
N GLU A 574 -10.51 -18.77 -19.92
CA GLU A 574 -9.68 -19.96 -20.23
C GLU A 574 -8.21 -19.60 -20.53
N ARG A 575 -7.97 -18.42 -21.12
CA ARG A 575 -6.64 -18.04 -21.60
C ARG A 575 -5.91 -17.07 -20.68
N VAL A 576 -6.61 -16.30 -19.85
CA VAL A 576 -6.05 -15.15 -19.12
C VAL A 576 -4.90 -15.51 -18.18
N MET A 577 -4.87 -16.70 -17.62
CA MET A 577 -3.77 -17.17 -16.76
C MET A 577 -2.48 -17.43 -17.55
N ASP A 578 -2.56 -17.90 -18.79
CA ASP A 578 -1.42 -18.20 -19.65
C ASP A 578 -0.81 -16.94 -20.28
N LEU A 579 -1.60 -15.86 -20.41
CA LEU A 579 -1.11 -14.60 -20.98
C LEU A 579 0.01 -14.01 -20.12
N LYS A 580 1.12 -13.66 -20.75
CA LYS A 580 2.26 -12.94 -20.16
C LYS A 580 2.35 -11.51 -20.68
N VAL A 581 2.01 -11.29 -21.96
CA VAL A 581 2.13 -10.00 -22.63
C VAL A 581 0.83 -9.64 -23.37
N ILE A 582 0.32 -8.43 -23.11
CA ILE A 582 -0.77 -7.81 -23.87
C ILE A 582 -0.19 -6.55 -24.52
N ALA A 583 -0.04 -6.58 -25.83
CA ALA A 583 0.53 -5.49 -26.62
C ALA A 583 -0.56 -4.62 -27.23
N ARG A 584 -0.32 -3.32 -27.45
CA ARG A 584 -1.30 -2.34 -27.96
C ARG A 584 -2.60 -2.36 -27.16
N ALA A 585 -2.51 -2.54 -25.85
CA ALA A 585 -3.64 -2.52 -24.92
C ALA A 585 -4.21 -1.11 -24.78
N ARG A 586 -5.54 -1.01 -24.75
CA ARG A 586 -6.25 0.22 -24.41
C ARG A 586 -6.50 0.26 -22.89
N PRO A 587 -6.84 1.41 -22.32
CA PRO A 587 -7.18 1.54 -20.89
C PRO A 587 -8.25 0.54 -20.42
N MET A 588 -9.29 0.36 -21.21
CA MET A 588 -10.38 -0.58 -20.89
C MET A 588 -9.97 -2.05 -20.98
N ASP A 589 -9.00 -2.38 -21.84
CA ASP A 589 -8.46 -3.74 -21.93
C ASP A 589 -7.68 -4.10 -20.65
N LYS A 590 -6.93 -3.11 -20.08
CA LYS A 590 -6.26 -3.25 -18.78
C LYS A 590 -7.26 -3.55 -17.65
N LYS A 591 -8.36 -2.79 -17.59
CA LYS A 591 -9.44 -3.02 -16.62
C LYS A 591 -10.10 -4.39 -16.77
N ARG A 592 -10.46 -4.77 -18.01
CA ARG A 592 -11.08 -6.07 -18.32
C ARG A 592 -10.19 -7.25 -17.93
N LEU A 593 -8.86 -7.13 -18.13
CA LEU A 593 -7.89 -8.12 -17.66
C LEU A 593 -7.97 -8.32 -16.15
N VAL A 594 -7.97 -7.22 -15.40
CA VAL A 594 -8.06 -7.24 -13.94
C VAL A 594 -9.34 -7.94 -13.49
N GLU A 595 -10.48 -7.56 -14.05
CA GLU A 595 -11.78 -8.15 -13.71
C GLU A 595 -11.86 -9.65 -14.04
N ALA A 596 -11.26 -10.07 -15.17
CA ALA A 596 -11.19 -11.48 -15.55
C ALA A 596 -10.35 -12.30 -14.56
N LEU A 597 -9.18 -11.79 -14.16
CA LEU A 597 -8.33 -12.42 -13.15
C LEU A 597 -9.03 -12.51 -11.78
N GLN A 598 -9.76 -11.48 -11.39
CA GLN A 598 -10.53 -11.46 -10.14
C GLN A 598 -11.67 -12.49 -10.14
N LYS A 599 -12.36 -12.66 -11.28
CA LYS A 599 -13.40 -13.73 -11.45
C LYS A 599 -12.82 -15.12 -11.23
N LEU A 600 -11.55 -15.35 -11.56
CA LEU A 600 -10.82 -16.61 -11.28
C LEU A 600 -10.30 -16.69 -9.83
N GLY A 601 -10.65 -15.76 -8.96
CA GLY A 601 -10.24 -15.74 -7.56
C GLY A 601 -8.80 -15.26 -7.33
N GLN A 602 -8.14 -14.68 -8.34
CA GLN A 602 -6.81 -14.12 -8.20
C GLN A 602 -6.83 -12.80 -7.43
N VAL A 603 -5.81 -12.56 -6.63
CA VAL A 603 -5.57 -11.25 -5.99
C VAL A 603 -4.63 -10.45 -6.89
N VAL A 604 -5.17 -9.42 -7.51
CA VAL A 604 -4.49 -8.67 -8.58
C VAL A 604 -3.97 -7.35 -8.05
N ALA A 605 -2.67 -7.12 -8.24
CA ALA A 605 -2.05 -5.80 -8.13
C ALA A 605 -1.81 -5.24 -9.54
N VAL A 606 -1.98 -3.94 -9.72
CA VAL A 606 -1.75 -3.25 -11.00
C VAL A 606 -0.78 -2.11 -10.78
N THR A 607 0.23 -1.99 -11.63
CA THR A 607 1.11 -0.80 -11.66
C THR A 607 0.73 0.10 -12.83
N GLY A 608 0.89 1.40 -12.64
CA GLY A 608 0.70 2.39 -13.70
C GLY A 608 1.22 3.76 -13.29
N ASP A 609 1.56 4.58 -14.27
CA ASP A 609 2.05 5.95 -14.08
C ASP A 609 1.19 6.98 -14.83
N GLY A 610 0.40 6.51 -15.77
CA GLY A 610 -0.43 7.34 -16.64
C GLY A 610 -1.91 7.41 -16.24
N THR A 611 -2.61 8.40 -16.80
CA THR A 611 -4.09 8.51 -16.73
C THR A 611 -4.78 7.28 -17.29
N ASN A 612 -4.17 6.70 -18.33
CA ASN A 612 -4.68 5.50 -19.01
C ASN A 612 -4.76 4.28 -18.08
N ASP A 613 -4.03 4.30 -16.97
CA ASP A 613 -3.98 3.22 -15.99
C ASP A 613 -5.02 3.37 -14.88
N ALA A 614 -5.54 4.57 -14.66
CA ALA A 614 -6.45 4.87 -13.55
C ALA A 614 -7.65 3.92 -13.45
N PRO A 615 -8.36 3.53 -14.54
CA PRO A 615 -9.45 2.57 -14.46
C PRO A 615 -9.02 1.18 -13.98
N ALA A 616 -7.82 0.73 -14.37
CA ALA A 616 -7.26 -0.55 -13.96
C ALA A 616 -6.73 -0.51 -12.52
N LEU A 617 -6.06 0.59 -12.13
CA LEU A 617 -5.60 0.85 -10.75
C LEU A 617 -6.76 0.82 -9.76
N LYS A 618 -7.88 1.49 -10.11
CA LYS A 618 -9.08 1.53 -9.26
C LYS A 618 -9.83 0.19 -9.20
N ALA A 619 -9.81 -0.59 -10.28
CA ALA A 619 -10.46 -1.90 -10.34
C ALA A 619 -9.64 -3.00 -9.64
N ALA A 620 -8.34 -2.83 -9.48
CA ALA A 620 -7.46 -3.80 -8.85
C ALA A 620 -7.76 -3.99 -7.36
N HIS A 621 -7.28 -5.10 -6.78
CA HIS A 621 -7.27 -5.26 -5.34
C HIS A 621 -6.24 -4.35 -4.66
N VAL A 622 -5.13 -4.07 -5.36
CA VAL A 622 -4.14 -3.06 -4.97
C VAL A 622 -3.67 -2.31 -6.21
N GLY A 623 -3.98 -1.03 -6.28
CA GLY A 623 -3.43 -0.11 -7.27
C GLY A 623 -2.08 0.44 -6.81
N LEU A 624 -1.07 0.39 -7.67
CA LEU A 624 0.30 0.83 -7.41
C LEU A 624 0.67 1.93 -8.40
N SER A 625 0.75 3.18 -7.96
CA SER A 625 1.25 4.27 -8.80
C SER A 625 2.76 4.45 -8.64
N MET A 626 3.42 4.93 -9.69
CA MET A 626 4.81 5.33 -9.61
C MET A 626 4.94 6.76 -9.04
N GLY A 627 6.09 7.08 -8.45
CA GLY A 627 6.34 8.39 -7.84
C GLY A 627 6.27 9.55 -8.82
N ASP A 628 6.79 9.32 -10.05
CA ASP A 628 6.72 10.29 -11.17
C ASP A 628 5.40 10.20 -11.94
N GLY A 629 4.50 9.30 -11.54
CA GLY A 629 3.19 9.13 -12.17
C GLY A 629 2.30 10.35 -12.01
N THR A 630 1.30 10.43 -12.87
CA THR A 630 0.33 11.53 -12.87
C THR A 630 -0.50 11.54 -11.58
N SER A 631 -1.01 12.71 -11.19
CA SER A 631 -1.87 12.89 -10.02
C SER A 631 -3.06 11.93 -10.03
N VAL A 632 -3.68 11.73 -11.20
CA VAL A 632 -4.82 10.81 -11.36
C VAL A 632 -4.43 9.35 -11.13
N ALA A 633 -3.26 8.91 -11.61
CA ALA A 633 -2.75 7.57 -11.31
C ALA A 633 -2.49 7.40 -9.81
N LYS A 634 -1.88 8.41 -9.18
CA LYS A 634 -1.65 8.43 -7.73
C LYS A 634 -2.96 8.40 -6.94
N GLU A 635 -3.96 9.17 -7.33
CA GLU A 635 -5.28 9.18 -6.67
C GLU A 635 -6.06 7.87 -6.84
N ALA A 636 -5.98 7.26 -8.01
CA ALA A 636 -6.60 5.97 -8.28
C ALA A 636 -5.89 4.80 -7.57
N SER A 637 -4.68 5.01 -7.05
CA SER A 637 -3.85 3.98 -6.43
C SER A 637 -4.08 3.87 -4.92
N ASP A 638 -3.66 2.73 -4.38
CA ASP A 638 -3.67 2.45 -2.95
C ASP A 638 -2.27 2.60 -2.31
N ILE A 639 -1.22 2.46 -3.12
CA ILE A 639 0.19 2.64 -2.71
C ILE A 639 0.91 3.40 -3.82
N THR A 640 1.75 4.39 -3.46
CA THR A 640 2.65 5.08 -4.38
C THR A 640 4.08 4.63 -4.15
N ILE A 641 4.77 4.23 -5.22
CA ILE A 641 6.17 3.77 -5.23
C ILE A 641 7.07 4.98 -5.48
N ILE A 642 7.60 5.59 -4.42
CA ILE A 642 8.29 6.89 -4.46
C ILE A 642 9.56 6.86 -5.32
N ASP A 643 10.29 5.75 -5.32
CA ASP A 643 11.57 5.57 -6.05
C ASP A 643 11.40 5.04 -7.47
N ASN A 644 10.18 4.91 -7.95
CA ASN A 644 9.84 4.35 -9.27
C ASN A 644 10.44 2.96 -9.54
N SER A 645 10.86 2.24 -8.48
CA SER A 645 11.56 0.96 -8.59
C SER A 645 10.59 -0.22 -8.46
N PHE A 646 10.64 -1.14 -9.43
CA PHE A 646 9.86 -2.39 -9.36
C PHE A 646 10.27 -3.26 -8.17
N SER A 647 11.53 -3.15 -7.70
CA SER A 647 12.00 -3.87 -6.51
C SER A 647 11.26 -3.44 -5.23
N SER A 648 10.79 -2.18 -5.17
CA SER A 648 9.96 -1.68 -4.06
C SER A 648 8.61 -2.39 -4.00
N ILE A 649 8.07 -2.84 -5.13
CA ILE A 649 6.84 -3.66 -5.20
C ILE A 649 7.06 -5.01 -4.52
N GLY A 650 8.18 -5.69 -4.82
CA GLY A 650 8.59 -6.92 -4.13
C GLY A 650 8.71 -6.72 -2.62
N ARG A 651 9.31 -5.59 -2.19
CA ARG A 651 9.38 -5.21 -0.77
C ARG A 651 7.99 -5.00 -0.15
N ALA A 652 7.05 -4.39 -0.88
CA ALA A 652 5.67 -4.23 -0.40
C ALA A 652 4.97 -5.57 -0.18
N VAL A 653 5.15 -6.55 -1.09
CA VAL A 653 4.66 -7.94 -0.92
C VAL A 653 5.28 -8.57 0.33
N MET A 654 6.59 -8.47 0.50
CA MET A 654 7.32 -9.02 1.65
C MET A 654 6.77 -8.43 2.97
N TRP A 655 6.52 -7.13 3.02
CA TRP A 655 5.92 -6.46 4.18
C TRP A 655 4.51 -6.96 4.45
N GLY A 656 3.66 -7.06 3.45
CA GLY A 656 2.30 -7.55 3.58
C GLY A 656 2.23 -9.00 4.08
N ARG A 657 3.09 -9.89 3.56
CA ARG A 657 3.22 -11.27 4.03
C ARG A 657 3.72 -11.34 5.47
N SER A 658 4.71 -10.52 5.82
CA SER A 658 5.27 -10.45 7.17
C SER A 658 4.24 -9.92 8.18
N LEU A 659 3.44 -8.92 7.81
CA LEU A 659 2.31 -8.42 8.58
C LEU A 659 1.34 -9.55 8.96
N TYR A 660 0.87 -10.29 7.96
CA TYR A 660 -0.04 -11.41 8.18
C TYR A 660 0.57 -12.48 9.10
N ARG A 661 1.84 -12.80 8.94
CA ARG A 661 2.57 -13.74 9.77
C ARG A 661 2.67 -13.26 11.23
N ASN A 662 2.88 -11.98 11.44
CA ASN A 662 2.93 -11.39 12.78
C ASN A 662 1.56 -11.49 13.48
N ILE A 663 0.47 -11.27 12.74
CA ILE A 663 -0.90 -11.45 13.25
C ILE A 663 -1.15 -12.93 13.60
N GLN A 664 -0.74 -13.87 12.75
CA GLN A 664 -0.84 -15.30 13.04
C GLN A 664 -0.08 -15.70 14.32
N ARG A 665 1.13 -15.15 14.53
CA ARG A 665 1.91 -15.40 15.75
C ARG A 665 1.20 -14.90 17.00
N PHE A 666 0.58 -13.73 16.90
CA PHE A 666 -0.21 -13.19 18.00
C PHE A 666 -1.44 -14.09 18.29
N ILE A 667 -2.20 -14.47 17.26
CA ILE A 667 -3.35 -15.37 17.40
C ILE A 667 -2.93 -16.71 18.01
N LEU A 668 -1.82 -17.29 17.56
CA LEU A 668 -1.24 -18.52 18.10
C LEU A 668 -0.98 -18.39 19.61
N PHE A 669 -0.34 -17.31 20.01
CA PHE A 669 -0.03 -17.03 21.41
C PHE A 669 -1.31 -16.90 22.23
N GLN A 670 -2.21 -16.00 21.83
CA GLN A 670 -3.42 -15.67 22.58
C GLN A 670 -4.39 -16.87 22.66
N MET A 671 -4.59 -17.60 21.58
CA MET A 671 -5.44 -18.81 21.61
C MET A 671 -4.89 -19.89 22.55
N THR A 672 -3.57 -20.02 22.65
CA THR A 672 -2.96 -20.95 23.61
C THR A 672 -3.26 -20.52 25.04
N VAL A 673 -3.12 -19.22 25.35
CA VAL A 673 -3.44 -18.65 26.68
C VAL A 673 -4.90 -18.95 27.05
N ASN A 674 -5.82 -18.60 26.13
CA ASN A 674 -7.26 -18.73 26.36
C ASN A 674 -7.69 -20.19 26.55
N VAL A 675 -7.15 -21.13 25.74
CA VAL A 675 -7.46 -22.57 25.88
C VAL A 675 -7.02 -23.09 27.25
N VAL A 676 -5.80 -22.76 27.69
CA VAL A 676 -5.29 -23.19 28.99
C VAL A 676 -6.14 -22.64 30.11
N ALA A 677 -6.42 -21.33 30.08
CA ALA A 677 -7.18 -20.65 31.12
C ALA A 677 -8.63 -21.17 31.19
N CYS A 678 -9.30 -21.34 30.06
CA CYS A 678 -10.64 -21.96 30.03
C CYS A 678 -10.66 -23.37 30.60
N LEU A 679 -9.69 -24.23 30.25
CA LEU A 679 -9.63 -25.60 30.76
C LEU A 679 -9.36 -25.65 32.26
N ILE A 680 -8.49 -24.78 32.78
CA ILE A 680 -8.19 -24.71 34.24
C ILE A 680 -9.42 -24.21 35.02
N VAL A 681 -10.08 -23.13 34.59
CA VAL A 681 -11.26 -22.60 35.26
C VAL A 681 -12.43 -23.60 35.19
N LEU A 682 -12.62 -24.25 34.03
CA LEU A 682 -13.62 -25.28 33.85
C LEU A 682 -13.40 -26.48 34.81
N THR A 683 -12.17 -26.98 34.88
CA THR A 683 -11.83 -28.12 35.71
C THR A 683 -11.96 -27.79 37.21
N GLY A 684 -11.46 -26.60 37.62
CA GLY A 684 -11.63 -26.13 39.00
C GLY A 684 -13.08 -25.99 39.40
N ALA A 685 -13.95 -25.53 38.51
CA ALA A 685 -15.39 -25.43 38.75
C ALA A 685 -16.07 -26.77 39.10
N PHE A 686 -15.57 -27.91 38.57
CA PHE A 686 -16.09 -29.26 38.84
C PHE A 686 -15.34 -29.98 39.94
N MET A 687 -14.10 -29.60 40.24
CA MET A 687 -13.36 -30.18 41.39
C MET A 687 -13.84 -29.65 42.73
N GLY A 688 -14.65 -28.55 42.73
CA GLY A 688 -15.15 -27.93 43.94
C GLY A 688 -14.17 -26.98 44.61
N THR A 689 -13.05 -26.69 43.93
CA THR A 689 -12.08 -25.68 44.37
C THR A 689 -12.66 -24.29 44.30
N GLU A 690 -12.27 -23.40 45.20
CA GLU A 690 -12.39 -21.94 44.98
C GLU A 690 -11.73 -21.59 43.65
N VAL A 691 -12.18 -20.55 42.95
CA VAL A 691 -11.77 -20.19 41.60
C VAL A 691 -10.25 -20.20 41.48
N PRO A 692 -9.61 -21.10 40.67
CA PRO A 692 -8.18 -21.23 40.59
C PRO A 692 -7.47 -19.96 40.11
N LEU A 693 -8.16 -19.16 39.29
CA LEU A 693 -7.72 -17.87 38.77
C LEU A 693 -8.86 -16.87 38.93
N THR A 694 -8.63 -15.77 39.66
CA THR A 694 -9.67 -14.76 39.91
C THR A 694 -9.92 -13.91 38.65
N VAL A 695 -11.06 -13.22 38.61
CA VAL A 695 -11.42 -12.32 37.49
C VAL A 695 -10.34 -11.24 37.30
N THR A 696 -9.85 -10.64 38.39
CA THR A 696 -8.79 -9.61 38.35
C THR A 696 -7.46 -10.13 37.81
N GLN A 697 -7.06 -11.37 38.17
CA GLN A 697 -5.87 -12.03 37.62
C GLN A 697 -6.03 -12.29 36.11
N MET A 698 -7.20 -12.74 35.68
CA MET A 698 -7.48 -12.99 34.27
C MET A 698 -7.57 -11.69 33.47
N LEU A 699 -8.09 -10.62 34.04
CA LEU A 699 -8.06 -9.30 33.42
C LEU A 699 -6.63 -8.79 33.23
N TRP A 700 -5.72 -9.04 34.16
CA TRP A 700 -4.29 -8.75 33.97
C TRP A 700 -3.71 -9.52 32.78
N VAL A 701 -4.01 -10.81 32.68
CA VAL A 701 -3.48 -11.67 31.62
C VAL A 701 -4.06 -11.28 30.26
N ASN A 702 -5.39 -11.32 30.12
CA ASN A 702 -6.03 -11.14 28.81
C ASN A 702 -6.02 -9.69 28.33
N LEU A 703 -6.15 -8.73 29.24
CA LEU A 703 -6.36 -7.36 28.87
C LEU A 703 -5.05 -6.58 28.80
N ILE A 704 -4.16 -6.76 29.75
CA ILE A 704 -2.92 -6.00 29.87
C ILE A 704 -1.75 -6.76 29.21
N MET A 705 -1.50 -8.00 29.61
CA MET A 705 -0.38 -8.79 29.08
C MET A 705 -0.57 -9.10 27.59
N ASP A 706 -1.79 -9.48 27.17
CA ASP A 706 -2.08 -9.76 25.75
C ASP A 706 -1.99 -8.51 24.88
N THR A 707 -2.38 -7.34 25.40
CA THR A 707 -2.19 -6.05 24.73
C THR A 707 -0.71 -5.78 24.47
N PHE A 708 0.14 -5.99 25.48
CA PHE A 708 1.59 -5.82 25.32
C PHE A 708 2.17 -6.90 24.41
N ALA A 709 1.74 -8.14 24.50
CA ALA A 709 2.16 -9.21 23.60
C ALA A 709 1.76 -8.92 22.15
N ALA A 710 0.56 -8.37 21.92
CA ALA A 710 0.10 -7.91 20.62
C ALA A 710 1.06 -6.87 20.02
N MET A 711 1.43 -5.86 20.82
CA MET A 711 2.37 -4.83 20.42
C MET A 711 3.78 -5.38 20.15
N ALA A 712 4.24 -6.32 20.99
CA ALA A 712 5.53 -6.99 20.82
C ALA A 712 5.61 -7.76 19.51
N LEU A 713 4.59 -8.60 19.23
CA LEU A 713 4.56 -9.45 18.05
C LEU A 713 4.23 -8.66 16.76
N ALA A 714 3.42 -7.58 16.86
CA ALA A 714 3.16 -6.66 15.76
C ALA A 714 4.42 -5.89 15.31
N SER A 715 5.34 -5.60 16.24
CA SER A 715 6.56 -4.82 15.98
C SER A 715 7.71 -5.62 15.35
N LEU A 716 7.54 -6.90 15.09
CA LEU A 716 8.59 -7.76 14.54
C LEU A 716 9.04 -7.29 13.14
N PRO A 717 10.35 -7.41 12.82
CA PRO A 717 10.85 -7.06 11.50
C PRO A 717 10.33 -8.04 10.43
N PRO A 718 10.33 -7.64 9.14
CA PRO A 718 9.98 -8.53 8.05
C PRO A 718 11.00 -9.66 7.93
N SER A 719 10.54 -10.78 7.45
CA SER A 719 11.41 -11.93 7.15
C SER A 719 11.46 -12.14 5.64
N ALA A 720 12.66 -12.15 5.05
CA ALA A 720 12.84 -12.48 3.63
C ALA A 720 12.34 -13.92 3.30
N ALA A 721 12.31 -14.80 4.28
CA ALA A 721 11.83 -16.18 4.12
C ALA A 721 10.36 -16.26 3.64
N VAL A 722 9.55 -15.23 3.89
CA VAL A 722 8.15 -15.21 3.42
C VAL A 722 8.04 -15.11 1.89
N MET A 723 9.09 -14.68 1.19
CA MET A 723 9.13 -14.64 -0.27
C MET A 723 9.39 -16.02 -0.90
N ASN A 724 9.81 -17.01 -0.13
CA ASN A 724 9.94 -18.39 -0.58
C ASN A 724 8.63 -19.18 -0.47
N GLU A 725 7.58 -18.58 0.08
CA GLU A 725 6.27 -19.20 0.25
C GLU A 725 5.33 -18.79 -0.90
N LYS A 726 4.43 -19.70 -1.29
CA LYS A 726 3.37 -19.39 -2.25
C LYS A 726 2.37 -18.39 -1.66
N PRO A 727 1.71 -17.57 -2.49
CA PRO A 727 0.63 -16.69 -2.02
C PRO A 727 -0.45 -17.50 -1.31
N ARG A 728 -1.00 -16.91 -0.24
CA ARG A 728 -2.11 -17.54 0.49
C ARG A 728 -3.42 -17.48 -0.30
N ASP A 729 -4.26 -18.46 -0.14
CA ASP A 729 -5.63 -18.38 -0.60
C ASP A 729 -6.41 -17.38 0.29
N ARG A 730 -7.06 -16.38 -0.34
CA ARG A 730 -7.88 -15.36 0.32
C ARG A 730 -9.00 -15.93 1.20
N ARG A 731 -9.53 -17.13 0.85
CA ARG A 731 -10.61 -17.80 1.56
C ARG A 731 -10.13 -18.70 2.70
N SER A 732 -8.82 -18.94 2.81
CA SER A 732 -8.27 -19.80 3.85
C SER A 732 -8.49 -19.20 5.24
N PHE A 733 -8.88 -20.03 6.21
CA PHE A 733 -9.06 -19.60 7.60
C PHE A 733 -7.70 -19.19 8.19
N ILE A 734 -7.68 -18.13 9.02
CA ILE A 734 -6.44 -17.58 9.56
C ILE A 734 -5.65 -18.58 10.41
N ILE A 735 -6.34 -19.47 11.12
CA ILE A 735 -5.73 -20.57 11.86
C ILE A 735 -5.60 -21.76 10.91
N ASN A 736 -4.37 -22.00 10.46
CA ASN A 736 -4.06 -23.18 9.65
C ASN A 736 -3.92 -24.44 10.53
N LYS A 737 -3.83 -25.62 9.90
CA LYS A 737 -3.73 -26.91 10.62
C LYS A 737 -2.50 -26.96 11.54
N GLU A 738 -1.36 -26.42 11.11
CA GLU A 738 -0.13 -26.38 11.91
C GLU A 738 -0.31 -25.53 13.17
N MET A 739 -0.93 -24.36 13.05
CA MET A 739 -1.29 -23.52 14.18
C MET A 739 -2.26 -24.21 15.13
N GLY A 740 -3.31 -24.85 14.59
CA GLY A 740 -4.29 -25.59 15.38
C GLY A 740 -3.64 -26.69 16.22
N TRP A 741 -2.78 -27.51 15.62
CA TRP A 741 -2.03 -28.53 16.36
C TRP A 741 -1.08 -27.95 17.41
N HIS A 742 -0.46 -26.81 17.12
CA HIS A 742 0.41 -26.13 18.08
C HIS A 742 -0.39 -25.58 19.26
N ILE A 743 -1.53 -24.90 19.01
CA ILE A 743 -2.41 -24.36 20.05
C ILE A 743 -2.89 -25.49 20.98
N VAL A 744 -3.41 -26.58 20.40
CA VAL A 744 -3.93 -27.70 21.17
C VAL A 744 -2.79 -28.43 21.89
N GLY A 745 -1.69 -28.73 21.21
CA GLY A 745 -0.55 -29.46 21.80
C GLY A 745 0.09 -28.72 22.97
N VAL A 746 0.44 -27.45 22.79
CA VAL A 746 1.03 -26.63 23.87
C VAL A 746 -0.02 -26.35 24.94
N GLY A 747 -1.26 -26.04 24.56
CA GLY A 747 -2.37 -25.76 25.49
C GLY A 747 -2.67 -26.94 26.40
N VAL A 748 -2.82 -28.15 25.84
CA VAL A 748 -3.03 -29.35 26.64
C VAL A 748 -1.83 -29.67 27.54
N THR A 749 -0.60 -29.47 27.05
CA THR A 749 0.60 -29.68 27.87
C THR A 749 0.62 -28.74 29.09
N PHE A 750 0.34 -27.45 28.88
CA PHE A 750 0.27 -26.48 29.98
C PHE A 750 -0.88 -26.82 30.95
N PHE A 751 -2.03 -27.20 30.39
CA PHE A 751 -3.18 -27.61 31.19
C PHE A 751 -2.84 -28.80 32.10
N VAL A 752 -2.23 -29.86 31.59
CA VAL A 752 -1.85 -31.05 32.39
C VAL A 752 -0.89 -30.69 33.50
N VAL A 753 0.12 -29.83 33.21
CA VAL A 753 1.07 -29.37 34.24
C VAL A 753 0.36 -28.56 35.32
N LEU A 754 -0.47 -27.62 34.94
CA LEU A 754 -1.20 -26.76 35.86
C LEU A 754 -2.26 -27.54 36.66
N LEU A 755 -2.92 -28.50 36.00
CA LEU A 755 -3.88 -29.40 36.66
C LEU A 755 -3.21 -30.27 37.74
N TYR A 756 -1.98 -30.76 37.44
CA TYR A 756 -1.21 -31.51 38.46
C TYR A 756 -0.84 -30.63 39.66
N ILE A 757 -0.41 -29.41 39.44
CA ILE A 757 -0.10 -28.44 40.49
C ILE A 757 -1.36 -28.10 41.29
N LEU A 758 -2.47 -27.83 40.63
CA LEU A 758 -3.76 -27.56 41.26
C LEU A 758 -4.19 -28.74 42.16
N TYR A 759 -4.09 -29.96 41.67
CA TYR A 759 -4.41 -31.18 42.43
C TYR A 759 -3.52 -31.35 43.66
N GLN A 760 -2.23 -31.08 43.56
CA GLN A 760 -1.30 -31.14 44.69
C GLN A 760 -1.63 -30.09 45.78
N TYR A 761 -1.90 -28.84 45.36
CA TYR A 761 -2.27 -27.78 46.29
C TYR A 761 -3.60 -27.99 46.98
N GLU A 762 -4.57 -28.57 46.27
CA GLU A 762 -5.89 -28.92 46.87
C GLU A 762 -5.71 -29.93 48.01
N HIS A 763 -4.81 -30.90 47.88
CA HIS A 763 -4.54 -31.91 48.89
C HIS A 763 -3.66 -31.42 50.04
N SER A 764 -2.80 -30.43 49.84
CA SER A 764 -1.91 -29.87 50.87
C SER A 764 -2.50 -28.72 51.66
N GLY A 765 -3.67 -28.20 51.22
CA GLY A 765 -4.32 -26.99 51.74
C GLY A 765 -4.06 -25.76 50.83
N TRP A 766 -5.14 -25.25 50.27
CA TRP A 766 -5.09 -24.12 49.33
C TRP A 766 -4.96 -22.79 50.07
N SER A 767 -3.73 -22.30 50.26
CA SER A 767 -3.47 -20.98 50.90
C SER A 767 -3.35 -19.87 49.84
N GLN A 768 -3.48 -18.63 50.26
CA GLN A 768 -3.30 -17.46 49.39
C GLN A 768 -1.87 -17.39 48.81
N TYR A 769 -0.85 -17.95 49.50
CA TYR A 769 0.52 -18.02 48.98
C TYR A 769 0.62 -18.99 47.81
N GLU A 770 0.01 -20.20 47.91
CA GLU A 770 -0.03 -21.18 46.84
C GLU A 770 -0.83 -20.69 45.64
N GLN A 771 -1.90 -19.93 45.87
CA GLN A 771 -2.64 -19.27 44.81
C GLN A 771 -1.78 -18.23 44.05
N SER A 772 -0.97 -17.47 44.80
CA SER A 772 0.02 -16.54 44.19
C SER A 772 1.09 -17.25 43.36
N MET A 773 1.58 -18.39 43.86
CA MET A 773 2.51 -19.27 43.12
C MET A 773 1.87 -19.81 41.86
N PHE A 774 0.65 -20.34 41.94
CA PHE A 774 -0.08 -20.88 40.82
C PHE A 774 -0.31 -19.84 39.72
N PHE A 775 -0.78 -18.65 40.09
CA PHE A 775 -0.96 -17.54 39.16
C PHE A 775 0.38 -17.13 38.52
N THR A 776 1.45 -17.05 39.28
CA THR A 776 2.77 -16.68 38.74
C THR A 776 3.33 -17.76 37.79
N ILE A 777 3.15 -19.05 38.11
CA ILE A 777 3.52 -20.15 37.21
C ILE A 777 2.73 -20.05 35.90
N PHE A 778 1.40 -19.80 35.97
CA PHE A 778 0.57 -19.63 34.79
C PHE A 778 1.10 -18.52 33.89
N VAL A 779 1.39 -17.34 34.43
CA VAL A 779 1.89 -16.19 33.66
C VAL A 779 3.29 -16.46 33.10
N MET A 780 4.18 -17.08 33.87
CA MET A 780 5.55 -17.36 33.40
C MET A 780 5.60 -18.44 32.31
N LEU A 781 4.71 -19.42 32.31
CA LEU A 781 4.56 -20.35 31.19
C LEU A 781 4.19 -19.61 29.89
N GLN A 782 3.26 -18.67 29.98
CA GLN A 782 2.84 -17.84 28.82
C GLN A 782 3.95 -16.86 28.41
N PHE A 783 4.69 -16.29 29.35
CA PHE A 783 5.83 -15.44 29.08
C PHE A 783 6.89 -16.16 28.20
N TRP A 784 7.28 -17.36 28.53
CA TRP A 784 8.22 -18.15 27.71
C TRP A 784 7.59 -18.59 26.38
N ASN A 785 6.30 -18.90 26.38
CA ASN A 785 5.57 -19.24 25.17
C ASN A 785 5.51 -18.07 24.16
N MET A 786 5.52 -16.83 24.61
CA MET A 786 5.58 -15.66 23.74
C MET A 786 6.87 -15.65 22.88
N PHE A 787 8.02 -16.09 23.43
CA PHE A 787 9.25 -16.24 22.65
C PHE A 787 9.13 -17.36 21.61
N ASN A 788 8.47 -18.47 21.96
CA ASN A 788 8.19 -19.56 21.01
C ASN A 788 7.24 -19.13 19.90
N ALA A 789 6.18 -18.38 20.24
CA ALA A 789 5.24 -17.83 19.27
C ALA A 789 5.94 -16.85 18.29
N ARG A 790 6.88 -16.00 18.78
CA ARG A 790 7.71 -15.15 17.93
C ARG A 790 8.48 -15.95 16.87
N ALA A 791 9.05 -17.08 17.26
CA ALA A 791 9.84 -17.94 16.38
C ALA A 791 9.00 -18.87 15.50
N PHE A 792 7.67 -18.88 15.65
CA PHE A 792 6.80 -19.73 14.85
C PHE A 792 6.95 -19.46 13.36
N ALA A 793 7.13 -20.53 12.56
CA ALA A 793 7.30 -20.49 11.11
C ALA A 793 8.44 -19.58 10.60
N THR A 794 9.50 -19.37 11.41
CA THR A 794 10.73 -18.67 10.95
C THR A 794 11.87 -19.61 10.60
N GLY A 795 11.86 -20.84 11.11
CA GLY A 795 13.03 -21.73 11.10
C GLY A 795 14.19 -21.25 11.98
N GLU A 796 14.05 -20.10 12.65
CA GLU A 796 15.09 -19.51 13.48
C GLU A 796 14.87 -19.79 14.99
N SER A 797 15.94 -19.67 15.78
CA SER A 797 15.88 -19.80 17.23
C SER A 797 15.04 -18.68 17.87
N ALA A 798 14.25 -18.99 18.90
CA ALA A 798 13.54 -18.02 19.72
C ALA A 798 14.49 -17.07 20.48
N LEU A 799 15.75 -17.45 20.66
CA LEU A 799 16.77 -16.62 21.30
C LEU A 799 17.45 -15.62 20.32
N LYS A 800 17.23 -15.75 19.01
CA LYS A 800 17.76 -14.82 18.01
C LYS A 800 16.93 -13.53 17.99
N VAL A 801 17.15 -12.66 18.96
CA VAL A 801 16.38 -11.40 19.14
C VAL A 801 17.01 -10.18 18.47
N LYS A 802 17.96 -10.37 17.54
CA LYS A 802 18.61 -9.27 16.80
C LYS A 802 17.56 -8.49 15.99
N GLY A 803 17.50 -7.18 16.19
CA GLY A 803 16.53 -6.31 15.55
C GLY A 803 15.15 -6.23 16.23
N CYS A 804 14.89 -6.99 17.29
CA CYS A 804 13.61 -7.05 18.01
C CYS A 804 13.64 -6.23 19.32
N LYS A 805 14.20 -5.01 19.29
CA LYS A 805 14.32 -4.16 20.51
C LYS A 805 12.95 -3.89 21.15
N GLY A 806 11.92 -3.65 20.36
CA GLY A 806 10.55 -3.42 20.85
C GLY A 806 9.99 -4.66 21.57
N PHE A 807 10.18 -5.85 21.01
CA PHE A 807 9.77 -7.11 21.63
C PHE A 807 10.46 -7.32 23.00
N LEU A 808 11.78 -7.11 23.09
CA LEU A 808 12.52 -7.26 24.34
C LEU A 808 12.07 -6.25 25.41
N PHE A 809 11.87 -5.00 25.02
CA PHE A 809 11.38 -3.97 25.95
C PHE A 809 10.01 -4.36 26.52
N ILE A 810 9.11 -4.86 25.68
CA ILE A 810 7.78 -5.28 26.13
C ILE A 810 7.86 -6.54 26.99
N ALA A 811 8.70 -7.51 26.63
CA ALA A 811 8.91 -8.70 27.46
C ALA A 811 9.38 -8.30 28.87
N GLN A 812 10.31 -7.33 28.98
CA GLN A 812 10.72 -6.78 30.27
C GLN A 812 9.53 -6.13 31.01
N LEU A 813 8.71 -5.35 30.31
CA LEU A 813 7.55 -4.69 30.90
C LEU A 813 6.54 -5.70 31.46
N VAL A 814 6.25 -6.76 30.75
CA VAL A 814 5.37 -7.87 31.20
C VAL A 814 5.95 -8.54 32.44
N PHE A 815 7.24 -8.86 32.41
CA PHE A 815 7.93 -9.52 33.56
C PHE A 815 7.92 -8.64 34.81
N PHE A 816 8.31 -7.37 34.67
CA PHE A 816 8.30 -6.43 35.81
C PHE A 816 6.88 -6.09 36.27
N GLY A 817 5.91 -6.05 35.37
CA GLY A 817 4.50 -5.91 35.69
C GLY A 817 3.99 -7.07 36.55
N GLN A 818 4.32 -8.29 36.22
CA GLN A 818 3.98 -9.47 37.01
C GLN A 818 4.64 -9.43 38.40
N LEU A 819 5.92 -9.06 38.46
CA LEU A 819 6.64 -8.90 39.72
C LEU A 819 5.96 -7.85 40.61
N LEU A 820 5.55 -6.73 40.04
CA LEU A 820 4.93 -5.62 40.75
C LEU A 820 3.55 -6.02 41.29
N ILE A 821 2.72 -6.70 40.49
CA ILE A 821 1.39 -7.18 40.90
C ILE A 821 1.50 -8.19 42.03
N VAL A 822 2.37 -9.18 41.92
CA VAL A 822 2.53 -10.21 42.96
C VAL A 822 3.09 -9.61 44.26
N THR A 823 3.94 -8.57 44.18
CA THR A 823 4.52 -7.93 45.35
C THR A 823 3.57 -6.92 46.03
N PHE A 824 2.83 -6.14 45.26
CA PHE A 824 2.04 -5.03 45.77
C PHE A 824 0.51 -5.15 45.55
N GLY A 825 0.05 -6.14 44.76
CA GLY A 825 -1.36 -6.29 44.39
C GLY A 825 -2.28 -6.71 45.53
N GLY A 826 -1.72 -7.37 46.54
CA GLY A 826 -2.43 -7.74 47.77
C GLY A 826 -3.81 -8.34 47.55
N ARG A 827 -4.80 -7.93 48.30
CA ARG A 827 -6.18 -8.44 48.22
C ARG A 827 -6.91 -8.11 46.91
N MET A 828 -6.49 -7.05 46.20
CA MET A 828 -7.11 -6.67 44.93
C MET A 828 -6.89 -7.73 43.82
N PHE A 829 -5.73 -8.34 43.81
CA PHE A 829 -5.39 -9.46 42.89
C PHE A 829 -5.39 -10.81 43.57
N ASN A 830 -5.82 -10.86 44.83
CA ASN A 830 -5.77 -12.05 45.67
C ASN A 830 -4.37 -12.71 45.66
N VAL A 831 -3.33 -11.92 45.91
CA VAL A 831 -1.92 -12.35 45.90
C VAL A 831 -1.20 -11.93 47.17
N THR A 832 -0.18 -12.70 47.54
CA THR A 832 0.79 -12.41 48.59
C THR A 832 2.20 -12.35 48.00
N PRO A 833 3.12 -11.52 48.51
CA PRO A 833 4.50 -11.48 48.03
C PRO A 833 5.16 -12.84 48.10
N LEU A 834 5.80 -13.28 47.03
CA LEU A 834 6.56 -14.53 46.95
C LEU A 834 8.01 -14.32 47.39
N ALA A 835 8.60 -15.34 48.01
CA ALA A 835 10.01 -15.34 48.34
C ALA A 835 10.91 -15.36 47.08
N LEU A 836 12.10 -14.77 47.16
CA LEU A 836 13.04 -14.73 46.03
C LEU A 836 13.42 -16.12 45.52
N HIS A 837 13.55 -17.10 46.47
CA HIS A 837 13.78 -18.49 46.11
C HIS A 837 12.70 -19.05 45.18
N ASP A 838 11.41 -18.80 45.51
CA ASP A 838 10.30 -19.34 44.74
C ASP A 838 10.20 -18.67 43.35
N TRP A 839 10.52 -17.38 43.24
CA TRP A 839 10.72 -16.72 41.97
C TRP A 839 11.78 -17.41 41.09
N CYS A 840 12.93 -17.73 41.68
CA CYS A 840 14.03 -18.43 40.97
C CYS A 840 13.58 -19.82 40.50
N VAL A 841 12.86 -20.56 41.33
CA VAL A 841 12.33 -21.88 41.02
C VAL A 841 11.29 -21.79 39.90
N ILE A 842 10.34 -20.87 40.02
CA ILE A 842 9.27 -20.66 38.99
C ILE A 842 9.91 -20.28 37.67
N ILE A 843 10.80 -19.30 37.63
CA ILE A 843 11.47 -18.88 36.38
C ILE A 843 12.27 -20.03 35.75
N GLY A 844 13.01 -20.79 36.57
CA GLY A 844 13.82 -21.92 36.12
C GLY A 844 12.96 -23.05 35.53
N THR A 845 11.94 -23.49 36.27
CA THR A 845 11.09 -24.60 35.88
C THR A 845 10.22 -24.23 34.66
N THR A 846 9.64 -23.05 34.63
CA THR A 846 8.79 -22.61 33.48
C THR A 846 9.60 -22.33 32.22
N SER A 847 10.89 -21.96 32.31
CA SER A 847 11.78 -21.76 31.16
C SER A 847 11.98 -23.02 30.31
N VAL A 848 11.70 -24.20 30.84
CA VAL A 848 11.72 -25.49 30.10
C VAL A 848 10.87 -25.41 28.84
N VAL A 849 9.78 -24.65 28.86
CA VAL A 849 8.91 -24.40 27.67
C VAL A 849 9.70 -23.83 26.51
N LEU A 850 10.58 -22.86 26.77
CA LEU A 850 11.45 -22.26 25.75
C LEU A 850 12.41 -23.30 25.15
N TRP A 851 13.04 -24.10 26.01
CA TRP A 851 14.01 -25.09 25.59
C TRP A 851 13.40 -26.28 24.85
N ILE A 852 12.20 -26.71 25.22
CA ILE A 852 11.45 -27.71 24.45
C ILE A 852 11.14 -27.17 23.04
N GLY A 853 10.71 -25.90 22.94
CA GLY A 853 10.47 -25.23 21.66
C GLY A 853 11.75 -25.13 20.81
N GLU A 854 12.91 -24.82 21.41
CA GLU A 854 14.21 -24.84 20.72
C GLU A 854 14.60 -26.23 20.23
N GLY A 855 14.46 -27.24 21.07
CA GLY A 855 14.74 -28.65 20.70
C GLY A 855 13.87 -29.10 19.51
N TRP A 856 12.59 -28.76 19.53
CA TRP A 856 11.66 -29.07 18.42
C TRP A 856 12.07 -28.39 17.11
N ARG A 857 12.42 -27.08 17.13
CA ARG A 857 12.89 -26.33 15.95
C ARG A 857 14.21 -26.90 15.42
N TRP A 858 15.14 -27.26 16.30
CA TRP A 858 16.39 -27.89 15.91
C TRP A 858 16.19 -29.23 15.21
N LEU A 859 15.27 -30.07 15.70
CA LEU A 859 14.88 -31.34 15.06
C LEU A 859 14.21 -31.12 13.70
N LYS A 860 13.30 -30.12 13.60
CA LYS A 860 12.60 -29.79 12.34
C LYS A 860 13.56 -29.27 11.27
N ASN A 861 14.56 -28.49 11.65
CA ASN A 861 15.56 -27.92 10.72
C ASN A 861 16.59 -28.95 10.22
N ARG A 862 16.69 -30.10 10.87
CA ARG A 862 17.57 -31.21 10.45
C ARG A 862 16.90 -32.19 9.45
N ARG A 863 15.58 -32.16 9.39
CA ARG A 863 14.80 -32.89 8.39
C ARG A 863 14.58 -32.02 7.15
#